data_1bb8348dfab2dc350b3c18ee19bda114
#
_entry.id   1bb8348dfab2dc350b3c18ee19bda114
#
_cell.length_a   1.000
_cell.length_b   1.000
_cell.length_c   1.000
_cell.angle_alpha   90.00
_cell.angle_beta   90.00
_cell.angle_gamma   90.00
#
_symmetry.space_group_name_H-M   'P 1'
#
loop_
_entity.id
_entity.type
_entity.pdbx_description
1 polymer ?
#
loop_
_entity_poly.entity_id
_entity_poly.type
_entity_poly.pdbx_seq_one_letter_code
_entity_poly.pdbx_strand_id
1 'polypeptide(L)'
;MSNTTQDDFGFSTLSLKDLIEARDLYHFHLMSKANVVGTAIGLYLIRDKEDWPHARGGVQRLTYPREFGNSHARDYSWPCILVLVREWIEAGDFGRKDQPPASQIVPTRLYLPDGRVVPVCTVKAPPISQDEMPGVAPVAWPKATFGGGLPIYVDVQKETHRATIGCLVSDGHTTYALTARHACGEEGTKVSAMLREGASQIGTSSKSQITHKLFSDVYPALPMRQTWVNLDVGLVELDDVRQWTPNVYGMPPIKPLFDIYEQNLSLRKLIDKPVVAMGAASGLLRGRIKALFYRYRSVGGFDYVSDFLIAPEKGTAGTHHGDSGALWHLQMPMPDGSEDTRPLPERDLRPLAIEWGAQVFAETRQRSTYSVATSLSNICKLLDVELVVDRNDGVSGTWGAVGHYSIGTLAIDLVKNRQLKSFLQANADSLSLPLDKLTKEPKNKDLIASGFVALADVPDVVWKQYPSPHLNRKGVDIGVPGGRDTKSAGVRSTGPEHPNHHCDADRPFKGFATLPDACIANPDLLTAENWNAYFDDFPETVDVLHRGILPFRVWPHFERMKDYAASDPSMFLAAAGTLAHYVGDASQPLHGSTMSDGIEAERPDFPRDSSRKDKDGNKLPAFRGEGVHSVYETQMINMAASKELLFKEIRKNLAADHGMALVPDGRSAAIATLTTMRDVAKILPPRRIIDVYEESFAEGSPSHVQALWDELGAQTGKVMALGVRTLAMIWDAAWKAGGGNKDAGRIDPGQLRACYENPNFLRSVTVDEIENEIRNPTPLDGRGGRARGRTNARRGTSNDVADVREAAAKRAAPRKRSNRATPKKRAAPAKRPVKAAKKRRAKN
;
A
#
# COMPACT_ATOMS: atom_id res chain seq x y z
N MET A 1 -42.50 -14.04 -20.88
CA MET A 1 -42.73 -12.73 -21.51
C MET A 1 -42.20 -11.68 -20.55
N SER A 2 -41.09 -11.09 -20.87
CA SER A 2 -40.42 -10.06 -20.06
C SER A 2 -41.29 -8.81 -20.01
N ASN A 3 -41.81 -8.46 -18.84
CA ASN A 3 -42.36 -7.14 -18.56
C ASN A 3 -41.19 -6.12 -18.55
N THR A 4 -40.82 -5.64 -19.73
CA THR A 4 -40.00 -4.45 -19.85
C THR A 4 -40.87 -3.28 -19.40
N THR A 5 -40.56 -2.77 -18.23
CA THR A 5 -41.02 -1.47 -17.73
C THR A 5 -40.50 -0.42 -18.70
N GLN A 6 -41.42 0.33 -19.32
CA GLN A 6 -41.11 1.34 -20.30
C GLN A 6 -40.37 2.49 -19.64
N ASP A 7 -39.07 2.55 -19.88
CA ASP A 7 -38.22 3.69 -19.49
C ASP A 7 -38.34 4.79 -20.55
N ASP A 8 -39.47 5.49 -20.53
CA ASP A 8 -39.84 6.50 -21.53
C ASP A 8 -38.87 7.68 -21.62
N PHE A 9 -37.95 7.84 -20.63
CA PHE A 9 -36.97 8.93 -20.54
C PHE A 9 -35.53 8.44 -20.56
N GLY A 10 -35.28 7.15 -20.71
CA GLY A 10 -33.92 6.60 -20.69
C GLY A 10 -33.20 6.71 -19.35
N PHE A 11 -33.90 6.73 -18.22
CA PHE A 11 -33.32 6.89 -16.89
C PHE A 11 -32.29 5.82 -16.54
N SER A 12 -32.45 4.61 -17.05
CA SER A 12 -31.53 3.48 -16.84
C SER A 12 -30.16 3.70 -17.50
N THR A 13 -30.07 4.59 -18.48
CA THR A 13 -28.84 4.89 -19.23
C THR A 13 -28.07 6.10 -18.69
N LEU A 14 -28.62 6.79 -17.69
CA LEU A 14 -27.95 7.94 -17.08
C LEU A 14 -26.62 7.56 -16.45
N SER A 15 -25.58 8.26 -16.83
CA SER A 15 -24.24 8.13 -16.27
C SER A 15 -24.07 8.95 -14.99
N LEU A 16 -23.04 8.65 -14.23
CA LEU A 16 -22.67 9.48 -13.07
C LEU A 16 -22.42 10.94 -13.47
N LYS A 17 -21.85 11.17 -14.66
CA LYS A 17 -21.59 12.51 -15.19
C LYS A 17 -22.91 13.29 -15.37
N ASP A 18 -23.94 12.65 -15.94
CA ASP A 18 -25.25 13.25 -16.12
C ASP A 18 -25.89 13.65 -14.79
N LEU A 19 -25.72 12.81 -13.76
CA LEU A 19 -26.27 13.07 -12.44
C LEU A 19 -25.54 14.20 -11.72
N ILE A 20 -24.20 14.28 -11.84
CA ILE A 20 -23.41 15.38 -11.30
C ILE A 20 -23.83 16.70 -11.95
N GLU A 21 -23.93 16.71 -13.28
CA GLU A 21 -24.33 17.90 -14.04
C GLU A 21 -25.72 18.40 -13.60
N ALA A 22 -26.69 17.48 -13.50
CA ALA A 22 -28.04 17.82 -13.05
C ALA A 22 -28.07 18.32 -11.62
N ARG A 23 -27.35 17.63 -10.71
CA ARG A 23 -27.27 18.06 -9.30
C ARG A 23 -26.68 19.45 -9.18
N ASP A 24 -25.58 19.73 -9.86
CA ASP A 24 -24.91 21.02 -9.75
C ASP A 24 -25.73 22.15 -10.35
N LEU A 25 -26.40 21.90 -11.47
CA LEU A 25 -27.30 22.89 -12.08
C LEU A 25 -28.46 23.27 -11.13
N TYR A 26 -28.98 22.31 -10.38
CA TYR A 26 -30.17 22.50 -9.54
C TYR A 26 -29.88 22.58 -8.03
N HIS A 27 -28.66 22.36 -7.56
CA HIS A 27 -28.34 22.27 -6.13
C HIS A 27 -28.82 23.48 -5.34
N PHE A 28 -28.46 24.68 -5.76
CA PHE A 28 -28.85 25.90 -5.04
C PHE A 28 -30.36 26.11 -5.04
N HIS A 29 -31.02 25.78 -6.16
CA HIS A 29 -32.48 25.80 -6.24
C HIS A 29 -33.11 24.81 -5.26
N LEU A 30 -32.59 23.58 -5.18
CA LEU A 30 -33.08 22.56 -4.26
C LEU A 30 -32.80 22.96 -2.80
N MET A 31 -31.61 23.44 -2.49
CA MET A 31 -31.23 23.89 -1.15
C MET A 31 -31.91 25.17 -0.68
N SER A 32 -32.47 25.96 -1.59
CA SER A 32 -33.28 27.12 -1.24
C SER A 32 -34.67 26.77 -0.68
N LYS A 33 -35.09 25.52 -0.86
CA LYS A 33 -36.36 25.03 -0.30
C LYS A 33 -36.18 24.74 1.20
N ALA A 34 -37.02 25.32 2.04
CA ALA A 34 -36.88 25.30 3.50
C ALA A 34 -36.79 23.87 4.12
N ASN A 35 -37.42 22.89 3.47
CA ASN A 35 -37.47 21.52 3.90
C ASN A 35 -36.26 20.66 3.44
N VAL A 36 -35.45 21.15 2.49
CA VAL A 36 -34.30 20.39 1.94
C VAL A 36 -33.06 20.61 2.80
N VAL A 37 -32.42 19.52 3.18
CA VAL A 37 -31.22 19.52 4.02
C VAL A 37 -29.97 19.05 3.29
N GLY A 38 -30.11 18.40 2.15
CA GLY A 38 -28.99 17.94 1.35
C GLY A 38 -29.41 17.33 0.03
N THR A 39 -28.44 17.20 -0.88
CA THR A 39 -28.60 16.47 -2.15
C THR A 39 -27.48 15.46 -2.30
N ALA A 40 -27.79 14.31 -2.90
CA ALA A 40 -26.81 13.25 -3.14
C ALA A 40 -27.11 12.52 -4.46
N ILE A 41 -26.18 11.71 -4.92
CA ILE A 41 -26.35 10.87 -6.11
C ILE A 41 -26.51 9.43 -5.67
N GLY A 42 -27.48 8.74 -6.22
CA GLY A 42 -27.77 7.35 -5.88
C GLY A 42 -28.63 6.63 -6.88
N LEU A 43 -29.19 5.52 -6.45
CA LEU A 43 -30.26 4.80 -7.14
C LEU A 43 -31.60 5.14 -6.49
N TYR A 44 -32.66 5.15 -7.27
CA TYR A 44 -34.02 5.43 -6.77
C TYR A 44 -34.41 4.40 -5.72
N LEU A 45 -34.68 4.85 -4.50
CA LEU A 45 -35.05 4.01 -3.38
C LEU A 45 -36.52 3.64 -3.43
N ILE A 46 -36.80 2.35 -3.42
CA ILE A 46 -38.17 1.79 -3.46
C ILE A 46 -38.53 1.35 -2.05
N ARG A 47 -39.65 1.84 -1.51
CA ARG A 47 -40.13 1.47 -0.17
C ARG A 47 -40.52 0.00 -0.14
N ASP A 48 -40.42 -0.66 1.02
CA ASP A 48 -40.56 -2.12 1.16
C ASP A 48 -41.89 -2.69 0.61
N LYS A 49 -42.95 -1.89 0.62
CA LYS A 49 -44.29 -2.26 0.11
C LYS A 49 -44.71 -1.43 -1.13
N GLU A 50 -43.77 -0.79 -1.79
CA GLU A 50 -44.03 0.03 -2.97
C GLU A 50 -43.98 -0.84 -4.24
N ASP A 51 -45.10 -0.89 -4.96
CA ASP A 51 -45.12 -1.53 -6.29
C ASP A 51 -44.47 -0.58 -7.30
N TRP A 52 -43.30 -0.93 -7.73
CA TRP A 52 -42.53 -0.16 -8.70
C TRP A 52 -42.37 -0.93 -10.03
N PRO A 53 -42.34 -0.26 -11.14
CA PRO A 53 -42.54 1.17 -11.41
C PRO A 53 -43.97 1.61 -11.68
N HIS A 54 -44.92 0.75 -11.87
CA HIS A 54 -46.38 1.04 -11.90
C HIS A 54 -47.17 -0.25 -11.96
N ALA A 55 -47.87 -0.59 -10.90
CA ALA A 55 -48.97 -1.54 -11.02
C ALA A 55 -50.05 -0.97 -11.96
N ARG A 56 -50.40 -1.71 -13.00
CA ARG A 56 -51.57 -1.40 -13.79
C ARG A 56 -52.81 -1.60 -12.88
N GLY A 57 -53.31 -0.52 -12.32
CA GLY A 57 -54.51 -0.58 -11.51
C GLY A 57 -54.38 0.04 -10.12
N GLY A 58 -54.23 1.37 -10.06
CA GLY A 58 -54.38 2.16 -8.84
C GLY A 58 -53.15 2.13 -7.93
N VAL A 59 -52.49 3.27 -7.82
CA VAL A 59 -51.38 3.49 -6.90
C VAL A 59 -51.91 3.24 -5.50
N GLN A 60 -51.45 2.16 -4.84
CA GLN A 60 -51.62 2.03 -3.40
C GLN A 60 -50.87 3.15 -2.73
N ARG A 61 -51.57 4.11 -2.18
CA ARG A 61 -51.00 5.28 -1.53
C ARG A 61 -50.34 4.83 -0.25
N LEU A 62 -48.99 4.68 -0.25
CA LEU A 62 -48.27 4.36 0.96
C LEU A 62 -48.30 5.56 1.90
N THR A 63 -48.73 5.33 3.13
CA THR A 63 -48.95 6.36 4.15
C THR A 63 -47.70 6.68 4.97
N TYR A 64 -46.60 5.99 4.73
CA TYR A 64 -45.34 6.22 5.44
C TYR A 64 -44.30 6.85 4.55
N PRO A 65 -43.38 7.67 5.10
CA PRO A 65 -42.35 8.36 4.36
C PRO A 65 -41.33 7.37 3.78
N ARG A 66 -40.65 7.78 2.68
CA ARG A 66 -39.45 7.11 2.20
C ARG A 66 -38.30 7.53 3.10
N GLU A 67 -37.69 6.56 3.78
CA GLU A 67 -36.52 6.74 4.65
C GLU A 67 -35.49 5.68 4.27
N PHE A 68 -34.22 5.89 4.60
CA PHE A 68 -33.17 4.93 4.30
C PHE A 68 -33.39 3.55 4.97
N GLY A 69 -34.02 3.53 6.13
CA GLY A 69 -34.30 2.30 6.89
C GLY A 69 -35.47 1.45 6.38
N ASN A 70 -36.30 1.99 5.47
CA ASN A 70 -37.49 1.29 4.93
C ASN A 70 -37.55 1.29 3.41
N SER A 71 -36.48 1.68 2.72
CA SER A 71 -36.43 1.85 1.28
C SER A 71 -35.07 1.40 0.73
N HIS A 72 -35.09 0.62 -0.33
CA HIS A 72 -33.90 -0.04 -0.86
C HIS A 72 -33.76 0.16 -2.36
N ALA A 73 -32.53 0.18 -2.86
CA ALA A 73 -32.27 0.05 -4.29
C ALA A 73 -32.54 -1.39 -4.72
N ARG A 74 -33.18 -1.57 -5.87
CA ARG A 74 -33.46 -2.85 -6.53
C ARG A 74 -32.67 -2.92 -7.84
N ASP A 75 -32.51 -4.11 -8.41
CA ASP A 75 -31.78 -4.29 -9.67
C ASP A 75 -32.32 -3.44 -10.83
N TYR A 76 -33.57 -3.06 -10.77
CA TYR A 76 -34.27 -2.23 -11.74
C TYR A 76 -34.41 -0.74 -11.28
N SER A 77 -33.80 -0.32 -10.18
CA SER A 77 -33.80 1.07 -9.75
C SER A 77 -33.00 1.93 -10.71
N TRP A 78 -33.51 3.12 -10.99
CA TRP A 78 -32.85 4.09 -11.88
C TRP A 78 -31.80 4.93 -11.15
N PRO A 79 -30.70 5.33 -11.80
CA PRO A 79 -29.84 6.40 -11.34
C PRO A 79 -30.64 7.67 -11.11
N CYS A 80 -30.41 8.37 -9.98
CA CYS A 80 -31.21 9.56 -9.63
C CYS A 80 -30.45 10.52 -8.72
N ILE A 81 -31.03 11.72 -8.55
CA ILE A 81 -30.65 12.63 -7.49
C ILE A 81 -31.48 12.34 -6.25
N LEU A 82 -30.83 12.03 -5.14
CA LEU A 82 -31.49 11.93 -3.83
C LEU A 82 -31.61 13.35 -3.26
N VAL A 83 -32.81 13.73 -2.84
CA VAL A 83 -33.06 15.00 -2.14
C VAL A 83 -33.51 14.68 -0.73
N LEU A 84 -32.67 15.03 0.25
CA LEU A 84 -32.92 14.76 1.65
C LEU A 84 -33.78 15.88 2.24
N VAL A 85 -34.87 15.53 2.92
CA VAL A 85 -35.82 16.48 3.50
C VAL A 85 -36.01 16.24 5.00
N ARG A 86 -36.28 17.31 5.76
CA ARG A 86 -36.55 17.22 7.21
C ARG A 86 -37.85 16.48 7.49
N GLU A 87 -38.89 16.84 6.77
CA GLU A 87 -40.23 16.34 6.95
C GLU A 87 -40.79 15.75 5.66
N TRP A 88 -41.55 14.70 5.78
CA TRP A 88 -42.28 14.13 4.69
C TRP A 88 -43.62 14.85 4.50
N ILE A 89 -43.77 15.60 3.46
CA ILE A 89 -44.97 16.33 3.09
C ILE A 89 -45.48 15.79 1.76
N GLU A 90 -46.71 15.33 1.74
CA GLU A 90 -47.33 14.86 0.50
C GLU A 90 -47.56 16.03 -0.46
N ALA A 91 -47.37 15.78 -1.76
CA ALA A 91 -47.47 16.83 -2.78
C ALA A 91 -48.83 17.61 -2.73
N GLY A 92 -49.91 16.92 -2.36
CA GLY A 92 -51.25 17.52 -2.23
C GLY A 92 -51.45 18.34 -0.96
N ASP A 93 -50.51 18.35 -0.02
CA ASP A 93 -50.61 19.12 1.22
C ASP A 93 -49.90 20.46 1.14
N PHE A 94 -49.00 20.64 0.18
CA PHE A 94 -48.34 21.94 -0.06
C PHE A 94 -49.36 23.01 -0.41
N GLY A 95 -49.20 24.19 0.17
CA GLY A 95 -50.10 25.34 -0.01
C GLY A 95 -51.35 25.27 0.86
N ARG A 96 -51.57 24.24 1.68
CA ARG A 96 -52.63 24.22 2.69
C ARG A 96 -52.24 25.04 3.90
N LYS A 97 -53.24 25.35 4.76
CA LYS A 97 -52.99 26.06 6.02
C LYS A 97 -51.95 25.32 6.85
N ASP A 98 -50.99 26.04 7.35
CA ASP A 98 -49.87 25.55 8.17
C ASP A 98 -48.87 24.61 7.43
N GLN A 99 -48.92 24.55 6.10
CA GLN A 99 -47.97 23.81 5.27
C GLN A 99 -47.15 24.76 4.37
N PRO A 100 -45.95 24.35 3.90
CA PRO A 100 -45.16 25.17 2.99
C PRO A 100 -45.90 25.50 1.68
N PRO A 101 -45.65 26.63 1.05
CA PRO A 101 -46.29 26.98 -0.23
C PRO A 101 -45.91 26.01 -1.34
N ALA A 102 -46.73 25.94 -2.39
CA ALA A 102 -46.51 25.04 -3.52
C ALA A 102 -45.13 25.21 -4.22
N SER A 103 -44.55 26.43 -4.15
CA SER A 103 -43.20 26.70 -4.65
C SER A 103 -42.07 25.91 -3.92
N GLN A 104 -42.37 25.35 -2.75
CA GLN A 104 -41.42 24.56 -1.97
C GLN A 104 -41.45 23.07 -2.29
N ILE A 105 -42.32 22.64 -3.19
CA ILE A 105 -42.35 21.23 -3.65
C ILE A 105 -41.01 20.88 -4.29
N VAL A 106 -40.43 19.74 -3.91
CA VAL A 106 -39.26 19.16 -4.54
C VAL A 106 -39.70 18.55 -5.90
N PRO A 107 -39.09 18.95 -7.02
CA PRO A 107 -39.49 18.42 -8.33
C PRO A 107 -39.15 16.92 -8.40
N THR A 108 -39.98 16.15 -9.07
CA THR A 108 -39.75 14.71 -9.30
C THR A 108 -38.76 14.42 -10.42
N ARG A 109 -38.43 15.43 -11.21
CA ARG A 109 -37.51 15.36 -12.37
C ARG A 109 -36.76 16.66 -12.52
N LEU A 110 -35.52 16.59 -13.00
CA LEU A 110 -34.68 17.71 -13.38
C LEU A 110 -34.41 17.62 -14.89
N TYR A 111 -34.35 18.75 -15.55
CA TYR A 111 -34.16 18.85 -17.00
C TYR A 111 -32.81 19.50 -17.29
N LEU A 112 -31.95 18.80 -18.01
CA LEU A 112 -30.70 19.35 -18.51
C LEU A 112 -30.92 20.19 -19.78
N PRO A 113 -30.04 21.15 -20.08
CA PRO A 113 -30.21 22.04 -21.25
C PRO A 113 -30.24 21.32 -22.60
N ASP A 114 -29.68 20.11 -22.67
CA ASP A 114 -29.65 19.27 -23.86
C ASP A 114 -30.87 18.34 -23.98
N GLY A 115 -31.83 18.46 -23.07
CA GLY A 115 -33.07 17.67 -23.09
C GLY A 115 -33.02 16.36 -22.30
N ARG A 116 -31.88 15.96 -21.76
CA ARG A 116 -31.82 14.82 -20.82
C ARG A 116 -32.66 15.10 -19.59
N VAL A 117 -33.31 14.06 -19.08
CA VAL A 117 -34.17 14.15 -17.88
C VAL A 117 -33.59 13.27 -16.77
N VAL A 118 -33.45 13.80 -15.59
CA VAL A 118 -32.87 13.11 -14.43
C VAL A 118 -33.93 12.97 -13.32
N PRO A 119 -34.23 11.74 -12.86
CA PRO A 119 -35.25 11.54 -11.82
C PRO A 119 -34.73 12.00 -10.46
N VAL A 120 -35.64 12.46 -9.62
CA VAL A 120 -35.40 12.86 -8.24
C VAL A 120 -36.10 11.90 -7.29
N CYS A 121 -35.36 11.39 -6.33
CA CYS A 121 -35.89 10.57 -5.25
C CYS A 121 -35.82 11.36 -3.92
N THR A 122 -36.97 11.80 -3.42
CA THR A 122 -37.06 12.49 -2.13
C THR A 122 -36.99 11.48 -0.99
N VAL A 123 -36.14 11.71 0.00
CA VAL A 123 -35.91 10.86 1.16
C VAL A 123 -36.03 11.70 2.43
N LYS A 124 -36.84 11.25 3.40
CA LYS A 124 -36.89 11.90 4.70
C LYS A 124 -35.68 11.52 5.52
N ALA A 125 -34.87 12.50 5.90
CA ALA A 125 -33.63 12.36 6.64
C ALA A 125 -33.33 13.63 7.44
N PRO A 126 -34.09 13.92 8.49
CA PRO A 126 -33.91 15.12 9.31
C PRO A 126 -32.58 15.05 10.07
N PRO A 127 -31.68 16.03 9.95
CA PRO A 127 -30.46 16.08 10.72
C PRO A 127 -30.74 16.41 12.18
N ILE A 128 -29.96 15.82 13.09
CA ILE A 128 -30.00 16.13 14.54
C ILE A 128 -28.56 16.30 15.06
N SER A 129 -28.44 16.89 16.27
CA SER A 129 -27.15 17.05 16.93
C SER A 129 -26.56 15.69 17.33
N GLN A 130 -25.22 15.55 17.21
CA GLN A 130 -24.48 14.35 17.62
C GLN A 130 -24.37 14.21 19.14
N ASP A 131 -24.50 15.31 19.90
CA ASP A 131 -24.32 15.33 21.36
C ASP A 131 -25.38 14.50 22.14
N GLU A 132 -26.42 14.05 21.45
CA GLU A 132 -27.52 13.30 22.03
C GLU A 132 -27.41 11.76 21.88
N MET A 133 -26.26 11.25 21.39
CA MET A 133 -26.12 9.82 21.15
C MET A 133 -25.69 9.01 22.40
N PRO A 134 -26.19 7.79 22.59
CA PRO A 134 -25.80 6.95 23.73
C PRO A 134 -24.35 6.46 23.62
N GLY A 135 -23.70 6.27 24.76
CA GLY A 135 -22.33 5.77 24.85
C GLY A 135 -22.19 4.31 24.36
N VAL A 136 -21.00 3.95 23.93
CA VAL A 136 -20.67 2.65 23.33
C VAL A 136 -19.87 1.77 24.29
N ALA A 137 -20.01 0.46 24.17
CA ALA A 137 -19.26 -0.52 24.97
C ALA A 137 -17.75 -0.47 24.65
N PRO A 138 -16.88 -0.63 25.66
CA PRO A 138 -15.44 -0.58 25.43
C PRO A 138 -14.94 -1.73 24.57
N VAL A 139 -14.04 -1.45 23.66
CA VAL A 139 -13.37 -2.41 22.77
C VAL A 139 -12.12 -2.94 23.46
N ALA A 140 -11.83 -4.23 23.34
CA ALA A 140 -10.61 -4.86 23.88
C ALA A 140 -9.49 -4.76 22.82
N TRP A 141 -8.44 -4.00 23.09
CA TRP A 141 -7.33 -3.76 22.17
C TRP A 141 -6.22 -4.82 22.24
N PRO A 142 -5.38 -4.99 21.19
CA PRO A 142 -4.25 -5.90 21.21
C PRO A 142 -3.18 -5.47 22.23
N LYS A 143 -2.27 -6.40 22.59
CA LYS A 143 -1.24 -6.14 23.61
C LYS A 143 0.00 -5.40 23.10
N ALA A 144 0.45 -5.71 21.89
CA ALA A 144 1.80 -5.34 21.46
C ALA A 144 1.96 -4.97 19.98
N THR A 145 0.89 -4.99 19.19
CA THR A 145 0.97 -4.72 17.74
C THR A 145 0.03 -3.57 17.37
N PHE A 146 0.56 -2.56 16.69
CA PHE A 146 -0.22 -1.46 16.14
C PHE A 146 -0.80 -1.82 14.76
N GLY A 147 -1.90 -1.19 14.38
CA GLY A 147 -2.54 -1.35 13.08
C GLY A 147 -3.77 -0.47 12.95
N GLY A 148 -4.49 -0.61 11.83
CA GLY A 148 -5.76 0.09 11.62
C GLY A 148 -6.81 -0.30 12.65
N GLY A 149 -7.79 0.57 12.88
CA GLY A 149 -8.87 0.36 13.85
C GLY A 149 -8.52 0.72 15.29
N LEU A 150 -7.25 1.00 15.60
CA LEU A 150 -6.82 1.35 16.96
C LEU A 150 -7.05 2.83 17.27
N PRO A 151 -7.30 3.18 18.55
CA PRO A 151 -7.45 4.58 18.96
C PRO A 151 -6.13 5.31 18.98
N ILE A 152 -6.14 6.52 18.43
CA ILE A 152 -5.10 7.52 18.63
C ILE A 152 -5.56 8.61 19.58
N TYR A 153 -4.60 9.22 20.22
CA TYR A 153 -4.76 10.35 21.13
C TYR A 153 -3.76 11.44 20.76
N VAL A 154 -4.27 12.65 20.64
CA VAL A 154 -3.48 13.84 20.33
C VAL A 154 -3.93 14.97 21.24
N ASP A 155 -2.98 15.64 21.84
CA ASP A 155 -3.25 16.83 22.67
C ASP A 155 -3.21 18.07 21.78
N VAL A 156 -4.37 18.67 21.53
CA VAL A 156 -4.52 19.89 20.73
C VAL A 156 -5.28 20.90 21.57
N GLN A 157 -4.77 22.11 21.67
CA GLN A 157 -5.40 23.23 22.40
C GLN A 157 -5.76 22.92 23.87
N LYS A 158 -4.97 22.05 24.53
CA LYS A 158 -5.15 21.55 25.90
C LYS A 158 -6.29 20.55 26.10
N GLU A 159 -6.84 20.04 25.04
CA GLU A 159 -7.81 18.93 25.04
C GLU A 159 -7.21 17.72 24.36
N THR A 160 -7.50 16.54 24.90
CA THR A 160 -7.09 15.27 24.29
C THR A 160 -8.16 14.81 23.31
N HIS A 161 -7.83 14.84 22.02
CA HIS A 161 -8.69 14.34 20.97
C HIS A 161 -8.45 12.85 20.75
N ARG A 162 -9.54 12.11 20.52
CA ARG A 162 -9.52 10.70 20.20
C ARG A 162 -10.00 10.48 18.77
N ALA A 163 -9.30 9.61 18.02
CA ALA A 163 -9.68 9.18 16.69
C ALA A 163 -9.24 7.75 16.43
N THR A 164 -9.43 7.30 15.21
CA THR A 164 -9.09 5.93 14.77
C THR A 164 -7.95 5.97 13.76
N ILE A 165 -7.01 5.04 13.84
CA ILE A 165 -6.07 4.76 12.77
C ILE A 165 -6.82 4.03 11.66
N GLY A 166 -6.81 4.58 10.45
CA GLY A 166 -7.45 3.94 9.29
C GLY A 166 -6.64 2.79 8.74
N CYS A 167 -5.49 3.11 8.21
CA CYS A 167 -4.58 2.15 7.59
C CYS A 167 -3.15 2.70 7.59
N LEU A 168 -2.21 1.87 7.13
CA LEU A 168 -0.88 2.31 6.77
C LEU A 168 -0.83 2.72 5.30
N VAL A 169 -0.15 3.82 5.03
CA VAL A 169 0.18 4.27 3.68
C VAL A 169 1.67 4.62 3.60
N SER A 170 2.23 4.63 2.41
CA SER A 170 3.64 4.97 2.21
C SER A 170 3.82 5.79 0.94
N ASP A 171 4.77 6.71 0.96
CA ASP A 171 5.27 7.44 -0.20
C ASP A 171 6.47 6.73 -0.88
N GLY A 172 6.68 5.45 -0.55
CA GLY A 172 7.84 4.67 -1.00
C GLY A 172 9.08 4.85 -0.13
N HIS A 173 9.13 5.85 0.74
CA HIS A 173 10.26 6.15 1.61
C HIS A 173 9.89 6.11 3.08
N THR A 174 8.73 6.62 3.41
CA THR A 174 8.24 6.74 4.78
C THR A 174 6.89 6.05 4.90
N THR A 175 6.69 5.32 5.98
CA THR A 175 5.40 4.72 6.30
C THR A 175 4.66 5.61 7.28
N TYR A 176 3.42 5.89 6.97
CA TYR A 176 2.52 6.73 7.74
C TYR A 176 1.31 5.95 8.22
N ALA A 177 0.83 6.30 9.41
CA ALA A 177 -0.54 5.96 9.81
C ALA A 177 -1.49 7.05 9.28
N LEU A 178 -2.50 6.66 8.53
CA LEU A 178 -3.51 7.56 7.98
C LEU A 178 -4.69 7.65 8.94
N THR A 179 -5.16 8.87 9.19
CA THR A 179 -6.30 9.17 10.06
C THR A 179 -7.02 10.44 9.61
N ALA A 180 -8.05 10.87 10.35
CA ALA A 180 -8.70 12.15 10.10
C ALA A 180 -7.80 13.34 10.50
N ARG A 181 -7.76 14.39 9.67
CA ARG A 181 -6.91 15.58 9.91
C ARG A 181 -7.26 16.31 11.21
N HIS A 182 -8.55 16.51 11.46
CA HIS A 182 -8.97 17.23 12.66
C HIS A 182 -8.51 16.57 13.97
N ALA A 183 -8.11 15.30 13.91
CA ALA A 183 -7.70 14.50 15.05
C ALA A 183 -6.21 14.15 15.04
N CYS A 184 -5.41 14.50 14.02
CA CYS A 184 -3.98 14.23 14.03
C CYS A 184 -3.13 15.41 14.54
N GLY A 185 -3.72 16.59 14.69
CA GLY A 185 -3.02 17.79 15.13
C GLY A 185 -2.24 18.49 14.01
N GLU A 186 -1.60 19.59 14.34
CA GLU A 186 -0.74 20.33 13.42
C GLU A 186 0.59 19.57 13.20
N GLU A 187 1.30 19.90 12.11
CA GLU A 187 2.62 19.36 11.81
C GLU A 187 3.55 19.40 13.04
N GLY A 188 4.22 18.33 13.32
CA GLY A 188 5.11 18.19 14.48
C GLY A 188 4.42 17.79 15.78
N THR A 189 3.10 17.68 15.82
CA THR A 189 2.37 17.23 17.01
C THR A 189 2.64 15.75 17.26
N LYS A 190 2.99 15.39 18.50
CA LYS A 190 3.19 14.00 18.91
C LYS A 190 1.85 13.27 18.97
N VAL A 191 1.80 12.10 18.36
CA VAL A 191 0.62 11.25 18.33
C VAL A 191 0.90 9.98 19.12
N SER A 192 -0.04 9.61 19.98
CA SER A 192 0.01 8.37 20.77
C SER A 192 -1.13 7.44 20.34
N ALA A 193 -0.90 6.13 20.38
CA ALA A 193 -1.94 5.13 20.20
C ALA A 193 -2.11 4.26 21.44
N MET A 194 -3.32 3.75 21.64
CA MET A 194 -3.66 2.93 22.79
C MET A 194 -3.52 1.45 22.45
N LEU A 195 -2.70 0.75 23.22
CA LEU A 195 -2.69 -0.69 23.33
C LEU A 195 -3.31 -1.10 24.67
N ARG A 196 -3.47 -2.41 24.87
CA ARG A 196 -4.08 -2.96 26.08
C ARG A 196 -3.33 -2.54 27.37
N GLU A 197 -2.03 -2.34 27.29
CA GLU A 197 -1.15 -2.02 28.43
C GLU A 197 -0.96 -0.51 28.63
N GLY A 198 -1.51 0.32 27.77
CA GLY A 198 -1.45 1.77 27.87
C GLY A 198 -1.18 2.47 26.55
N ALA A 199 -1.11 3.79 26.61
CA ALA A 199 -0.78 4.63 25.46
C ALA A 199 0.73 4.67 25.22
N SER A 200 1.14 4.59 23.95
CA SER A 200 2.52 4.73 23.50
C SER A 200 2.59 5.76 22.38
N GLN A 201 3.61 6.62 22.37
CA GLN A 201 3.87 7.49 21.23
C GLN A 201 4.16 6.62 20.03
N ILE A 202 3.47 6.89 18.90
CA ILE A 202 3.61 6.15 17.66
C ILE A 202 4.34 6.93 16.58
N GLY A 203 4.36 8.25 16.69
CA GLY A 203 4.97 9.10 15.68
C GLY A 203 4.60 10.56 15.85
N THR A 204 4.77 11.28 14.75
CA THR A 204 4.59 12.73 14.71
C THR A 204 3.68 13.09 13.53
N SER A 205 2.76 14.02 13.75
CA SER A 205 1.87 14.49 12.69
C SER A 205 2.67 15.12 11.55
N SER A 206 2.47 14.62 10.34
CA SER A 206 3.14 15.09 9.13
C SER A 206 2.49 16.37 8.60
N LYS A 207 3.23 17.12 7.77
CA LYS A 207 2.68 18.19 6.95
C LYS A 207 1.68 17.71 5.90
N SER A 208 1.72 16.43 5.53
CA SER A 208 0.85 15.82 4.53
C SER A 208 -0.55 15.65 5.10
N GLN A 209 -1.31 16.74 5.07
CA GLN A 209 -2.66 16.87 5.62
C GLN A 209 -3.53 17.67 4.64
N ILE A 210 -4.74 17.20 4.40
CA ILE A 210 -5.69 17.87 3.52
C ILE A 210 -7.04 18.01 4.21
N THR A 211 -7.56 19.24 4.34
CA THR A 211 -8.92 19.47 4.85
C THR A 211 -9.94 19.38 3.72
N HIS A 212 -9.71 20.12 2.63
CA HIS A 212 -10.61 20.13 1.48
C HIS A 212 -9.85 20.54 0.22
N LYS A 213 -10.36 20.11 -0.93
CA LYS A 213 -9.86 20.49 -2.26
C LYS A 213 -11.03 20.87 -3.16
N LEU A 214 -10.76 21.64 -4.21
CA LEU A 214 -11.78 21.86 -5.24
C LEU A 214 -12.20 20.52 -5.85
N PHE A 215 -13.47 20.38 -6.17
CA PHE A 215 -13.98 19.15 -6.77
C PHE A 215 -13.29 18.83 -8.09
N SER A 216 -12.99 19.86 -8.90
CA SER A 216 -12.22 19.70 -10.15
C SER A 216 -10.84 19.12 -9.96
N ASP A 217 -10.20 19.38 -8.82
CA ASP A 217 -8.84 18.89 -8.54
C ASP A 217 -8.86 17.43 -8.08
N VAL A 218 -9.97 16.99 -7.47
CA VAL A 218 -10.16 15.60 -7.04
C VAL A 218 -10.74 14.75 -8.16
N TYR A 219 -11.64 15.33 -8.96
CA TYR A 219 -12.39 14.64 -10.03
C TYR A 219 -12.34 15.42 -11.34
N PRO A 220 -11.17 15.53 -12.00
CA PRO A 220 -11.00 16.37 -13.19
C PRO A 220 -11.86 15.94 -14.38
N ALA A 221 -12.21 14.66 -14.48
CA ALA A 221 -13.06 14.12 -15.56
C ALA A 221 -14.57 14.37 -15.36
N LEU A 222 -14.97 14.91 -14.19
CA LEU A 222 -16.38 15.11 -13.86
C LEU A 222 -16.73 16.60 -13.89
N PRO A 223 -17.85 16.99 -14.54
CA PRO A 223 -18.26 18.38 -14.62
C PRO A 223 -18.77 18.86 -13.25
N MET A 224 -18.06 19.74 -12.59
CA MET A 224 -18.57 20.41 -11.41
C MET A 224 -18.02 21.82 -11.28
N ARG A 225 -18.86 22.76 -10.86
CA ARG A 225 -18.50 24.17 -10.65
C ARG A 225 -18.23 24.42 -9.18
N GLN A 226 -17.11 25.07 -8.87
CA GLN A 226 -16.73 25.71 -7.60
C GLN A 226 -17.35 25.10 -6.33
N THR A 227 -17.16 23.81 -6.12
CA THR A 227 -17.57 23.11 -4.90
C THR A 227 -16.34 22.44 -4.30
N TRP A 228 -16.30 22.35 -2.99
CA TRP A 228 -15.20 21.74 -2.25
C TRP A 228 -15.53 20.31 -1.86
N VAL A 229 -14.61 19.37 -2.11
CA VAL A 229 -14.65 18.04 -1.49
C VAL A 229 -14.03 18.15 -0.10
N ASN A 230 -14.76 17.71 0.91
CA ASN A 230 -14.21 17.60 2.24
C ASN A 230 -13.44 16.28 2.33
N LEU A 231 -12.15 16.37 2.53
CA LEU A 231 -11.23 15.20 2.58
C LEU A 231 -10.91 14.85 4.03
N ASP A 232 -10.54 15.84 4.82
CA ASP A 232 -10.26 15.77 6.25
C ASP A 232 -9.34 14.60 6.64
N VAL A 233 -8.21 14.50 5.98
CA VAL A 233 -7.23 13.43 6.17
C VAL A 233 -5.88 13.98 6.57
N GLY A 234 -5.17 13.25 7.43
CA GLY A 234 -3.81 13.57 7.87
C GLY A 234 -2.97 12.30 8.02
N LEU A 235 -1.68 12.47 7.82
CA LEU A 235 -0.69 11.42 7.96
C LEU A 235 0.12 11.62 9.24
N VAL A 236 0.39 10.54 9.94
CA VAL A 236 1.28 10.47 11.09
C VAL A 236 2.53 9.69 10.68
N GLU A 237 3.68 10.36 10.63
CA GLU A 237 4.97 9.72 10.35
C GLU A 237 5.34 8.82 11.54
N LEU A 238 5.58 7.54 11.29
CA LEU A 238 5.79 6.55 12.34
C LEU A 238 7.23 6.57 12.85
N ASP A 239 7.40 6.56 14.18
CA ASP A 239 8.72 6.49 14.83
C ASP A 239 9.37 5.11 14.63
N ASP A 240 8.58 4.03 14.62
CA ASP A 240 9.05 2.64 14.49
C ASP A 240 7.99 1.74 13.87
N VAL A 241 8.18 1.37 12.60
CA VAL A 241 7.25 0.51 11.85
C VAL A 241 7.31 -0.97 12.25
N ARG A 242 8.32 -1.41 13.01
CA ARG A 242 8.51 -2.83 13.35
C ARG A 242 7.39 -3.39 14.22
N GLN A 243 6.67 -2.53 14.94
CA GLN A 243 5.54 -2.91 15.78
C GLN A 243 4.19 -2.82 15.07
N TRP A 244 4.19 -2.53 13.76
CA TRP A 244 2.99 -2.32 12.97
C TRP A 244 2.63 -3.49 12.09
N THR A 245 1.34 -3.69 11.91
CA THR A 245 0.76 -4.54 10.87
C THR A 245 -0.06 -3.69 9.90
N PRO A 246 -0.07 -3.99 8.60
CA PRO A 246 -0.95 -3.31 7.65
C PRO A 246 -2.42 -3.61 7.90
N ASN A 247 -2.72 -4.67 8.66
CA ASN A 247 -4.08 -5.12 8.89
C ASN A 247 -4.85 -4.19 9.83
N VAL A 248 -6.15 -4.17 9.66
CA VAL A 248 -7.10 -3.50 10.57
C VAL A 248 -7.52 -4.50 11.65
N TYR A 249 -7.49 -4.07 12.91
CA TYR A 249 -7.83 -4.91 14.05
C TYR A 249 -9.23 -5.54 13.89
N GLY A 250 -9.33 -6.85 14.13
CA GLY A 250 -10.59 -7.58 14.04
C GLY A 250 -11.13 -7.78 12.62
N MET A 251 -10.40 -7.36 11.59
CA MET A 251 -10.75 -7.51 10.18
C MET A 251 -9.92 -8.63 9.52
N PRO A 252 -10.37 -9.18 8.38
CA PRO A 252 -9.52 -10.05 7.55
C PRO A 252 -8.23 -9.34 7.14
N PRO A 253 -7.21 -10.07 6.66
CA PRO A 253 -6.01 -9.45 6.10
C PRO A 253 -6.38 -8.39 5.06
N ILE A 254 -5.72 -7.23 5.15
CA ILE A 254 -5.97 -6.12 4.22
C ILE A 254 -5.66 -6.55 2.79
N LYS A 255 -6.44 -6.04 1.86
CA LYS A 255 -6.31 -6.33 0.43
C LYS A 255 -6.06 -5.04 -0.34
N PRO A 256 -5.65 -5.12 -1.62
CA PRO A 256 -5.53 -3.94 -2.47
C PRO A 256 -6.82 -3.11 -2.44
N LEU A 257 -6.68 -1.79 -2.44
CA LEU A 257 -7.80 -0.85 -2.36
C LEU A 257 -8.77 -1.03 -3.53
N PHE A 258 -10.02 -0.67 -3.30
CA PHE A 258 -11.02 -0.57 -4.35
C PHE A 258 -10.88 0.82 -5.00
N ASP A 259 -10.28 0.88 -6.21
CA ASP A 259 -10.18 2.12 -6.94
C ASP A 259 -11.51 2.43 -7.65
N ILE A 260 -12.11 3.55 -7.28
CA ILE A 260 -13.36 4.01 -7.86
C ILE A 260 -13.21 4.43 -9.34
N TYR A 261 -11.99 4.74 -9.81
CA TYR A 261 -11.72 5.13 -11.20
C TYR A 261 -11.56 3.93 -12.14
N GLU A 262 -10.86 2.87 -11.69
CA GLU A 262 -10.62 1.68 -12.51
C GLU A 262 -11.91 0.95 -12.90
N GLN A 263 -12.98 1.11 -12.12
CA GLN A 263 -14.19 0.30 -12.24
C GLN A 263 -15.26 0.92 -13.13
N ASN A 264 -14.96 1.95 -13.95
CA ASN A 264 -16.01 2.68 -14.67
C ASN A 264 -17.22 2.89 -13.74
N LEU A 265 -17.15 3.86 -12.87
CA LEU A 265 -18.04 4.14 -11.72
C LEU A 265 -19.50 3.77 -12.01
N SER A 266 -19.83 2.50 -11.91
CA SER A 266 -21.21 2.06 -11.98
C SER A 266 -21.85 2.24 -10.61
N LEU A 267 -22.83 3.13 -10.49
CA LEU A 267 -23.62 3.29 -9.27
C LEU A 267 -24.11 1.96 -8.72
N ARG A 268 -24.45 1.00 -9.60
CA ARG A 268 -24.93 -0.33 -9.23
C ARG A 268 -23.86 -1.17 -8.50
N LYS A 269 -22.59 -0.86 -8.70
CA LYS A 269 -21.47 -1.56 -8.01
C LYS A 269 -21.24 -1.04 -6.60
N LEU A 270 -21.73 0.16 -6.27
CA LEU A 270 -21.48 0.82 -4.99
C LEU A 270 -22.75 1.03 -4.16
N ILE A 271 -23.83 1.54 -4.78
CA ILE A 271 -25.03 1.87 -4.00
C ILE A 271 -25.68 0.61 -3.43
N ASP A 272 -26.05 0.71 -2.17
CA ASP A 272 -26.63 -0.33 -1.31
C ASP A 272 -25.72 -1.55 -1.06
N LYS A 273 -24.43 -1.45 -1.44
CA LYS A 273 -23.45 -2.50 -1.13
C LYS A 273 -23.04 -2.46 0.34
N PRO A 274 -22.85 -3.64 0.97
CA PRO A 274 -22.41 -3.73 2.34
C PRO A 274 -20.96 -3.27 2.50
N VAL A 275 -20.72 -2.53 3.57
CA VAL A 275 -19.39 -2.07 3.96
C VAL A 275 -19.15 -2.33 5.44
N VAL A 276 -17.89 -2.52 5.82
CA VAL A 276 -17.48 -2.85 7.18
C VAL A 276 -16.28 -2.00 7.57
N ALA A 277 -16.27 -1.51 8.81
CA ALA A 277 -15.12 -0.79 9.36
C ALA A 277 -14.87 -1.21 10.82
N MET A 278 -13.67 -0.89 11.33
CA MET A 278 -13.34 -0.98 12.74
C MET A 278 -13.06 0.43 13.26
N GLY A 279 -13.92 0.91 14.12
CA GLY A 279 -13.81 2.22 14.76
C GLY A 279 -13.29 2.10 16.19
N ALA A 280 -12.49 3.06 16.61
CA ALA A 280 -11.89 3.07 17.95
C ALA A 280 -12.93 3.31 19.06
N ALA A 281 -14.05 3.97 18.74
CA ALA A 281 -15.14 4.20 19.68
C ALA A 281 -16.18 3.09 19.62
N SER A 282 -16.62 2.73 18.41
CA SER A 282 -17.75 1.83 18.19
C SER A 282 -17.38 0.36 18.03
N GLY A 283 -16.10 0.05 17.80
CA GLY A 283 -15.68 -1.31 17.45
C GLY A 283 -16.08 -1.65 16.00
N LEU A 284 -16.61 -2.84 15.78
CA LEU A 284 -17.02 -3.32 14.47
C LEU A 284 -18.27 -2.59 13.97
N LEU A 285 -18.10 -1.76 12.97
CA LEU A 285 -19.15 -1.04 12.26
C LEU A 285 -19.59 -1.83 11.02
N ARG A 286 -20.88 -1.90 10.78
CA ARG A 286 -21.48 -2.48 9.58
C ARG A 286 -22.44 -1.47 8.97
N GLY A 287 -22.35 -1.30 7.67
CA GLY A 287 -23.17 -0.30 6.99
C GLY A 287 -23.42 -0.64 5.52
N ARG A 288 -24.17 0.24 4.86
CA ARG A 288 -24.41 0.19 3.42
C ARG A 288 -24.23 1.58 2.82
N ILE A 289 -23.60 1.64 1.66
CA ILE A 289 -23.45 2.89 0.91
C ILE A 289 -24.82 3.31 0.38
N LYS A 290 -25.35 4.43 0.86
CA LYS A 290 -26.67 4.92 0.45
C LYS A 290 -26.63 5.96 -0.62
N ALA A 291 -25.55 6.75 -0.64
CA ALA A 291 -25.38 7.79 -1.66
C ALA A 291 -23.90 8.09 -1.90
N LEU A 292 -23.64 8.64 -3.10
CA LEU A 292 -22.34 9.19 -3.46
C LEU A 292 -22.46 10.71 -3.56
N PHE A 293 -21.34 11.40 -3.37
CA PHE A 293 -21.22 12.84 -3.51
C PHE A 293 -22.30 13.60 -2.75
N TYR A 294 -22.44 13.26 -1.46
CA TYR A 294 -23.37 13.93 -0.57
C TYR A 294 -22.98 15.38 -0.40
N ARG A 295 -23.78 16.29 -0.95
CA ARG A 295 -23.52 17.72 -0.88
C ARG A 295 -24.40 18.37 0.19
N TYR A 296 -23.78 19.07 1.10
CA TYR A 296 -24.41 19.69 2.25
C TYR A 296 -23.83 21.08 2.49
N ARG A 297 -24.57 21.91 3.21
CA ARG A 297 -24.11 23.23 3.63
C ARG A 297 -23.60 23.17 5.06
N SER A 298 -22.38 23.59 5.30
CA SER A 298 -21.80 23.70 6.63
C SER A 298 -22.47 24.83 7.44
N VAL A 299 -22.25 24.83 8.75
CA VAL A 299 -22.69 25.90 9.64
C VAL A 299 -22.14 27.28 9.22
N GLY A 300 -20.94 27.31 8.64
CA GLY A 300 -20.33 28.51 8.06
C GLY A 300 -20.91 28.97 6.72
N GLY A 301 -21.94 28.30 6.18
CA GLY A 301 -22.58 28.62 4.93
C GLY A 301 -21.87 28.18 3.66
N PHE A 302 -20.77 27.42 3.76
CA PHE A 302 -20.05 26.85 2.64
C PHE A 302 -20.64 25.52 2.23
N ASP A 303 -20.68 25.26 0.92
CA ASP A 303 -21.11 23.97 0.37
C ASP A 303 -19.93 23.02 0.23
N TYR A 304 -20.06 21.84 0.86
CA TYR A 304 -19.09 20.75 0.79
C TYR A 304 -19.70 19.49 0.22
N VAL A 305 -18.85 18.63 -0.33
CA VAL A 305 -19.20 17.29 -0.81
C VAL A 305 -18.41 16.26 -0.02
N SER A 306 -19.09 15.20 0.43
CA SER A 306 -18.49 13.95 0.91
C SER A 306 -18.66 12.89 -0.16
N ASP A 307 -17.64 12.07 -0.39
CA ASP A 307 -17.70 11.05 -1.45
C ASP A 307 -18.76 9.99 -1.15
N PHE A 308 -18.86 9.56 0.11
CA PHE A 308 -19.78 8.51 0.54
C PHE A 308 -20.68 8.97 1.68
N LEU A 309 -21.95 8.57 1.62
CA LEU A 309 -22.88 8.56 2.74
C LEU A 309 -23.23 7.11 3.06
N ILE A 310 -22.84 6.63 4.26
CA ILE A 310 -22.95 5.24 4.68
C ILE A 310 -23.94 5.14 5.84
N ALA A 311 -25.02 4.38 5.65
CA ALA A 311 -25.97 4.10 6.69
C ALA A 311 -25.53 2.90 7.54
N PRO A 312 -25.75 2.90 8.85
CA PRO A 312 -25.56 1.70 9.66
C PRO A 312 -26.51 0.58 9.20
N GLU A 313 -26.05 -0.66 9.30
CA GLU A 313 -26.90 -1.82 9.05
C GLU A 313 -27.98 -1.90 10.13
N LYS A 314 -29.17 -2.36 9.76
CA LYS A 314 -30.31 -2.42 10.66
C LYS A 314 -29.99 -3.24 11.93
N GLY A 315 -30.19 -2.63 13.08
CA GLY A 315 -29.92 -3.26 14.39
C GLY A 315 -28.47 -3.17 14.84
N THR A 316 -27.60 -2.46 14.09
CA THR A 316 -26.23 -2.16 14.51
C THR A 316 -26.12 -0.70 15.00
N ALA A 317 -25.11 -0.44 15.82
CA ALA A 317 -24.77 0.92 16.19
C ALA A 317 -24.21 1.67 14.97
N GLY A 318 -24.52 2.96 14.84
CA GLY A 318 -23.85 3.85 13.91
C GLY A 318 -22.49 4.31 14.45
N THR A 319 -21.82 5.13 13.68
CA THR A 319 -20.54 5.73 14.07
C THR A 319 -20.70 6.75 15.21
N HIS A 320 -19.64 6.94 15.99
CA HIS A 320 -19.57 7.86 17.13
C HIS A 320 -18.28 8.69 17.11
N HIS A 321 -18.23 9.71 17.95
CA HIS A 321 -16.99 10.46 18.18
C HIS A 321 -15.84 9.53 18.57
N GLY A 322 -14.72 9.64 17.84
CA GLY A 322 -13.58 8.76 17.99
C GLY A 322 -13.46 7.69 16.90
N ASP A 323 -14.47 7.51 16.05
CA ASP A 323 -14.40 6.64 14.87
C ASP A 323 -13.81 7.37 13.65
N SER A 324 -13.70 8.70 13.70
CA SER A 324 -13.01 9.48 12.66
C SER A 324 -11.64 8.90 12.35
N GLY A 325 -11.34 8.68 11.10
CA GLY A 325 -10.15 7.96 10.62
C GLY A 325 -10.40 6.48 10.31
N ALA A 326 -11.53 5.89 10.73
CA ALA A 326 -11.83 4.49 10.46
C ALA A 326 -11.86 4.17 8.95
N LEU A 327 -11.29 3.03 8.59
CA LEU A 327 -11.24 2.56 7.21
C LEU A 327 -12.46 1.69 6.90
N TRP A 328 -13.31 2.18 6.02
CA TRP A 328 -14.42 1.42 5.45
C TRP A 328 -13.94 0.50 4.33
N HIS A 329 -14.33 -0.76 4.41
CA HIS A 329 -14.05 -1.80 3.41
C HIS A 329 -15.33 -2.17 2.68
N LEU A 330 -15.28 -2.19 1.36
CA LEU A 330 -16.35 -2.72 0.51
C LEU A 330 -16.33 -4.24 0.58
N GLN A 331 -17.46 -4.85 0.91
CA GLN A 331 -17.62 -6.30 0.82
C GLN A 331 -17.92 -6.69 -0.62
N MET A 332 -16.99 -7.49 -1.19
CA MET A 332 -17.19 -8.00 -2.55
C MET A 332 -18.26 -9.11 -2.56
N PRO A 333 -19.07 -9.19 -3.62
CA PRO A 333 -20.05 -10.26 -3.75
C PRO A 333 -19.35 -11.62 -3.97
N MET A 334 -20.07 -12.69 -3.71
CA MET A 334 -19.66 -14.04 -4.10
C MET A 334 -19.59 -14.16 -5.64
N PRO A 335 -18.86 -15.16 -6.19
CA PRO A 335 -18.74 -15.35 -7.63
C PRO A 335 -20.06 -15.50 -8.39
N ASP A 336 -21.11 -15.97 -7.71
CA ASP A 336 -22.48 -16.08 -8.24
C ASP A 336 -23.27 -14.75 -8.15
N GLY A 337 -22.64 -13.69 -7.66
CA GLY A 337 -23.25 -12.38 -7.50
C GLY A 337 -24.07 -12.21 -6.20
N SER A 338 -24.21 -13.26 -5.38
CA SER A 338 -24.90 -13.17 -4.08
C SER A 338 -24.10 -12.41 -3.04
N GLU A 339 -24.76 -11.93 -2.00
CA GLU A 339 -24.09 -11.31 -0.85
C GLU A 339 -23.31 -12.35 -0.04
N ASP A 340 -22.07 -12.05 0.31
CA ASP A 340 -21.21 -12.93 1.09
C ASP A 340 -21.64 -12.94 2.56
N THR A 341 -22.26 -14.03 3.01
CA THR A 341 -22.73 -14.22 4.37
C THR A 341 -21.77 -15.01 5.26
N ARG A 342 -20.59 -15.41 4.75
CA ARG A 342 -19.58 -16.14 5.51
C ARG A 342 -19.13 -15.34 6.76
N PRO A 343 -18.48 -15.98 7.74
CA PRO A 343 -17.85 -15.27 8.84
C PRO A 343 -16.90 -14.16 8.35
N LEU A 344 -16.83 -13.06 9.10
CA LEU A 344 -16.06 -11.88 8.69
C LEU A 344 -14.62 -12.19 8.24
N PRO A 345 -13.84 -13.05 8.92
CA PRO A 345 -12.47 -13.38 8.49
C PRO A 345 -12.35 -14.05 7.12
N GLU A 346 -13.43 -14.60 6.59
CA GLU A 346 -13.46 -15.30 5.31
C GLU A 346 -13.94 -14.44 4.14
N ARG A 347 -14.44 -13.23 4.43
CA ARG A 347 -15.00 -12.34 3.41
C ARG A 347 -13.93 -11.67 2.58
N ASP A 348 -14.27 -11.39 1.32
CA ASP A 348 -13.46 -10.52 0.47
C ASP A 348 -13.82 -9.05 0.75
N LEU A 349 -12.96 -8.37 1.51
CA LEU A 349 -13.11 -6.98 1.90
C LEU A 349 -12.03 -6.13 1.21
N ARG A 350 -12.47 -5.07 0.50
CA ARG A 350 -11.56 -4.15 -0.18
C ARG A 350 -11.59 -2.78 0.48
N PRO A 351 -10.45 -2.24 0.92
CA PRO A 351 -10.36 -0.86 1.42
C PRO A 351 -10.98 0.13 0.43
N LEU A 352 -11.86 0.98 0.91
CA LEU A 352 -12.66 1.87 0.06
C LEU A 352 -12.53 3.33 0.45
N ALA A 353 -12.76 3.67 1.72
CA ALA A 353 -12.91 5.04 2.15
C ALA A 353 -12.49 5.25 3.59
N ILE A 354 -12.04 6.47 3.92
CA ILE A 354 -11.73 6.92 5.28
C ILE A 354 -12.89 7.75 5.81
N GLU A 355 -13.38 7.40 6.97
CA GLU A 355 -14.37 8.16 7.70
C GLU A 355 -13.76 9.42 8.29
N TRP A 356 -14.38 10.56 8.07
CA TRP A 356 -13.96 11.80 8.70
C TRP A 356 -15.03 12.42 9.59
N GLY A 357 -16.25 11.90 9.59
CA GLY A 357 -17.30 12.43 10.41
C GLY A 357 -18.62 11.70 10.26
N ALA A 358 -19.64 12.25 10.83
CA ALA A 358 -20.96 11.67 10.86
C ALA A 358 -22.07 12.69 10.60
N GLN A 359 -23.17 12.20 10.04
CA GLN A 359 -24.41 12.91 9.89
C GLN A 359 -25.51 12.14 10.60
N VAL A 360 -26.18 12.76 11.55
CA VAL A 360 -27.28 12.14 12.27
C VAL A 360 -28.59 12.51 11.60
N PHE A 361 -29.40 11.49 11.30
CA PHE A 361 -30.76 11.66 10.77
C PHE A 361 -31.78 11.10 11.76
N ALA A 362 -32.87 11.85 11.97
CA ALA A 362 -34.01 11.35 12.71
C ALA A 362 -34.96 10.63 11.76
N GLU A 363 -35.09 9.32 11.94
CA GLU A 363 -36.05 8.48 11.21
C GLU A 363 -37.31 8.26 12.07
N THR A 364 -38.39 7.79 11.46
CA THR A 364 -39.70 7.69 12.13
C THR A 364 -39.68 6.82 13.38
N ARG A 365 -38.74 5.89 13.52
CA ARG A 365 -38.68 4.95 14.66
C ARG A 365 -37.39 4.98 15.44
N GLN A 366 -36.34 5.61 14.92
CA GLN A 366 -35.03 5.66 15.56
C GLN A 366 -34.18 6.82 15.04
N ARG A 367 -33.16 7.17 15.81
CA ARG A 367 -32.07 8.03 15.35
C ARG A 367 -30.99 7.16 14.75
N SER A 368 -30.48 7.53 13.60
CA SER A 368 -29.41 6.79 12.92
C SER A 368 -28.27 7.72 12.58
N THR A 369 -27.06 7.31 12.96
CA THR A 369 -25.81 8.03 12.64
C THR A 369 -25.22 7.45 11.38
N TYR A 370 -25.13 8.27 10.34
CA TYR A 370 -24.56 7.91 9.03
C TYR A 370 -23.12 8.39 8.99
N SER A 371 -22.22 7.53 8.56
CA SER A 371 -20.83 7.91 8.33
C SER A 371 -20.70 8.70 7.04
N VAL A 372 -19.91 9.77 7.08
CA VAL A 372 -19.45 10.51 5.91
C VAL A 372 -17.97 10.22 5.71
N ALA A 373 -17.61 9.81 4.49
CA ALA A 373 -16.29 9.27 4.23
C ALA A 373 -15.76 9.71 2.87
N THR A 374 -14.44 9.74 2.75
CA THR A 374 -13.71 10.12 1.54
C THR A 374 -13.02 8.91 0.93
N SER A 375 -13.03 8.84 -0.40
CA SER A 375 -12.39 7.78 -1.18
C SER A 375 -10.91 7.65 -0.86
N LEU A 376 -10.49 6.44 -0.43
CA LEU A 376 -9.08 6.15 -0.16
C LEU A 376 -8.22 6.28 -1.41
N SER A 377 -8.72 5.88 -2.60
CA SER A 377 -7.98 6.03 -3.85
C SER A 377 -7.67 7.50 -4.18
N ASN A 378 -8.61 8.42 -3.88
CA ASN A 378 -8.36 9.85 -4.04
C ASN A 378 -7.37 10.38 -3.01
N ILE A 379 -7.48 9.94 -1.76
CA ILE A 379 -6.53 10.31 -0.70
C ILE A 379 -5.12 9.91 -1.12
N CYS A 380 -4.93 8.67 -1.55
CA CYS A 380 -3.64 8.17 -2.01
C CYS A 380 -3.07 9.00 -3.15
N LYS A 381 -3.89 9.33 -4.16
CA LYS A 381 -3.45 10.18 -5.29
C LYS A 381 -3.09 11.61 -4.87
N LEU A 382 -3.87 12.21 -3.97
CA LEU A 382 -3.67 13.61 -3.56
C LEU A 382 -2.51 13.80 -2.58
N LEU A 383 -2.15 12.77 -1.83
CA LEU A 383 -1.04 12.78 -0.88
C LEU A 383 0.21 12.09 -1.43
N ASP A 384 0.13 11.57 -2.67
CA ASP A 384 1.20 10.81 -3.32
C ASP A 384 1.71 9.65 -2.44
N VAL A 385 0.76 8.83 -1.98
CA VAL A 385 1.02 7.67 -1.12
C VAL A 385 0.25 6.46 -1.61
N GLU A 386 0.73 5.28 -1.26
CA GLU A 386 0.07 4.01 -1.53
C GLU A 386 -0.39 3.32 -0.26
N LEU A 387 -1.49 2.56 -0.36
CA LEU A 387 -1.94 1.70 0.71
C LEU A 387 -0.91 0.58 0.95
N VAL A 388 -0.41 0.46 2.16
CA VAL A 388 0.43 -0.66 2.57
C VAL A 388 -0.45 -1.88 2.79
N VAL A 389 -0.41 -2.83 1.87
CA VAL A 389 -1.15 -4.10 1.95
C VAL A 389 -0.30 -5.18 2.59
N ASP A 390 1.00 -5.18 2.29
CA ASP A 390 2.02 -6.04 2.88
C ASP A 390 3.12 -5.15 3.48
N ARG A 391 3.91 -5.66 4.42
CA ARG A 391 5.11 -4.96 4.91
C ARG A 391 6.08 -4.62 3.77
N ASN A 392 5.98 -5.33 2.68
CA ASN A 392 6.79 -5.16 1.48
C ASN A 392 6.34 -3.96 0.63
N ASP A 393 5.08 -3.54 0.72
CA ASP A 393 4.52 -2.50 -0.14
C ASP A 393 4.95 -1.08 0.28
N GLY A 394 5.41 -0.90 1.51
CA GLY A 394 5.74 0.41 2.08
C GLY A 394 7.22 0.79 2.06
N VAL A 395 8.10 0.01 1.42
CA VAL A 395 9.57 0.15 1.58
C VAL A 395 10.31 0.08 0.23
N SER A 396 9.64 -0.06 -0.89
CA SER A 396 10.31 -0.34 -2.14
C SER A 396 10.50 0.87 -3.04
N GLY A 397 11.76 1.30 -3.16
CA GLY A 397 12.25 1.99 -4.34
C GLY A 397 12.83 0.99 -5.35
N THR A 398 12.14 -0.10 -5.66
CA THR A 398 12.56 -1.17 -6.57
C THR A 398 11.35 -1.73 -7.30
N TRP A 399 11.49 -2.50 -8.40
CA TRP A 399 10.39 -3.04 -9.24
C TRP A 399 9.12 -3.55 -8.48
N GLY A 400 9.03 -3.34 -7.19
CA GLY A 400 8.00 -3.89 -6.32
C GLY A 400 7.98 -5.42 -6.34
N ALA A 401 7.28 -6.04 -5.41
CA ALA A 401 7.21 -7.50 -5.30
C ALA A 401 6.80 -8.19 -6.62
N VAL A 402 5.85 -7.61 -7.36
CA VAL A 402 5.35 -8.18 -8.63
C VAL A 402 6.45 -8.22 -9.70
N GLY A 403 7.25 -7.17 -9.82
CA GLY A 403 8.33 -7.10 -10.81
C GLY A 403 9.44 -8.11 -10.53
N HIS A 404 9.97 -8.16 -9.31
CA HIS A 404 11.02 -9.10 -8.91
C HIS A 404 10.54 -10.55 -9.01
N TYR A 405 9.31 -10.86 -8.57
CA TYR A 405 8.75 -12.20 -8.71
C TYR A 405 8.56 -12.60 -10.16
N SER A 406 8.19 -11.66 -11.03
CA SER A 406 8.05 -11.91 -12.47
C SER A 406 9.38 -12.29 -13.10
N ILE A 407 10.43 -11.51 -12.78
CA ILE A 407 11.79 -11.76 -13.31
C ILE A 407 12.32 -13.08 -12.78
N GLY A 408 12.27 -13.32 -11.46
CA GLY A 408 12.74 -14.57 -10.86
C GLY A 408 12.02 -15.79 -11.39
N THR A 409 10.69 -15.75 -11.49
CA THR A 409 9.89 -16.88 -11.99
C THR A 409 10.17 -17.17 -13.46
N LEU A 410 10.21 -16.14 -14.31
CA LEU A 410 10.46 -16.33 -15.75
C LEU A 410 11.90 -16.73 -16.06
N ALA A 411 12.86 -16.34 -15.22
CA ALA A 411 14.25 -16.76 -15.37
C ALA A 411 14.44 -18.27 -15.21
N ILE A 412 13.66 -18.92 -14.33
CA ILE A 412 13.65 -20.38 -14.17
C ILE A 412 13.38 -21.08 -15.50
N ASP A 413 12.43 -20.53 -16.28
CA ASP A 413 12.05 -21.12 -17.58
C ASP A 413 13.20 -21.07 -18.60
N LEU A 414 14.09 -20.09 -18.51
CA LEU A 414 15.22 -19.90 -19.41
C LEU A 414 16.50 -20.63 -18.99
N VAL A 415 16.59 -21.18 -17.78
CA VAL A 415 17.74 -21.96 -17.32
C VAL A 415 17.96 -23.15 -18.24
N LYS A 416 19.18 -23.32 -18.75
CA LYS A 416 19.58 -24.35 -19.69
C LYS A 416 19.98 -25.67 -18.99
N ASN A 417 20.62 -25.57 -17.83
CA ASN A 417 21.00 -26.75 -17.06
C ASN A 417 19.77 -27.43 -16.48
N ARG A 418 19.49 -28.66 -16.89
CA ARG A 418 18.26 -29.39 -16.48
C ARG A 418 18.18 -29.64 -14.98
N GLN A 419 19.31 -29.92 -14.33
CA GLN A 419 19.33 -30.18 -12.88
C GLN A 419 19.03 -28.89 -12.11
N LEU A 420 19.71 -27.80 -12.45
CA LEU A 420 19.45 -26.49 -11.89
C LEU A 420 18.00 -26.08 -12.11
N LYS A 421 17.48 -26.22 -13.32
CA LYS A 421 16.10 -25.91 -13.64
C LYS A 421 15.10 -26.65 -12.76
N SER A 422 15.28 -27.97 -12.62
CA SER A 422 14.43 -28.81 -11.75
C SER A 422 14.53 -28.39 -10.28
N PHE A 423 15.73 -28.05 -9.82
CA PHE A 423 15.96 -27.58 -8.46
C PHE A 423 15.25 -26.23 -8.19
N LEU A 424 15.41 -25.26 -9.09
CA LEU A 424 14.74 -23.95 -8.96
C LEU A 424 13.22 -24.07 -9.08
N GLN A 425 12.72 -24.93 -9.98
CA GLN A 425 11.27 -25.19 -10.10
C GLN A 425 10.69 -25.82 -8.83
N ALA A 426 11.40 -26.75 -8.20
CA ALA A 426 10.96 -27.36 -6.93
C ALA A 426 10.88 -26.34 -5.78
N ASN A 427 11.61 -25.23 -5.89
CA ASN A 427 11.70 -24.17 -4.87
C ASN A 427 11.14 -22.81 -5.36
N ALA A 428 10.37 -22.80 -6.45
CA ALA A 428 9.87 -21.56 -7.04
C ALA A 428 9.07 -20.69 -6.06
N ASP A 429 8.30 -21.32 -5.16
CA ASP A 429 7.52 -20.63 -4.13
C ASP A 429 8.39 -19.89 -3.11
N SER A 430 9.57 -20.41 -2.84
CA SER A 430 10.51 -19.80 -1.90
C SER A 430 11.42 -18.77 -2.58
N LEU A 431 11.70 -18.95 -3.87
CA LEU A 431 12.54 -18.05 -4.64
C LEU A 431 11.77 -16.79 -5.05
N SER A 432 10.64 -17.01 -5.70
CA SER A 432 9.70 -15.98 -6.21
C SER A 432 8.33 -16.62 -6.26
N LEU A 433 7.27 -15.83 -6.16
CA LEU A 433 5.92 -16.39 -6.32
C LEU A 433 5.68 -16.82 -7.77
N PRO A 434 5.15 -18.03 -8.01
CA PRO A 434 4.79 -18.49 -9.35
C PRO A 434 3.76 -17.57 -10.03
N LEU A 435 3.82 -17.52 -11.37
CA LEU A 435 2.99 -16.61 -12.18
C LEU A 435 1.49 -16.76 -11.95
N ASP A 436 0.99 -17.99 -11.75
CA ASP A 436 -0.41 -18.24 -11.45
C ASP A 436 -0.84 -17.71 -10.08
N LYS A 437 0.09 -17.55 -9.16
CA LYS A 437 -0.14 -16.94 -7.85
C LYS A 437 -0.06 -15.42 -7.89
N LEU A 438 0.75 -14.84 -8.77
CA LEU A 438 0.82 -13.40 -8.98
C LEU A 438 -0.46 -12.82 -9.59
N THR A 439 -1.06 -13.55 -10.54
CA THR A 439 -2.31 -13.12 -11.19
C THR A 439 -3.56 -13.40 -10.37
N LYS A 440 -3.48 -14.40 -9.48
CA LYS A 440 -4.57 -14.81 -8.59
C LYS A 440 -4.19 -14.50 -7.19
N GLU A 441 -4.30 -13.61 -6.47
CA GLU A 441 -3.88 -13.33 -5.09
C GLU A 441 -3.22 -14.53 -4.36
N PRO A 442 -2.02 -14.38 -3.82
CA PRO A 442 -1.26 -15.50 -3.26
C PRO A 442 -2.04 -16.18 -2.11
N LYS A 443 -2.53 -17.38 -2.34
CA LYS A 443 -3.09 -18.24 -1.28
C LYS A 443 -2.00 -18.93 -0.46
N ASN A 444 -0.80 -18.38 -0.40
CA ASN A 444 0.30 -18.99 0.34
C ASN A 444 0.27 -18.55 1.82
N LYS A 445 -0.91 -18.72 2.44
CA LYS A 445 -1.17 -18.33 3.82
C LYS A 445 -0.17 -18.91 4.82
N ASP A 446 0.27 -20.14 4.59
CA ASP A 446 1.16 -20.84 5.54
C ASP A 446 2.60 -20.29 5.48
N LEU A 447 3.09 -19.96 4.29
CA LEU A 447 4.42 -19.36 4.12
C LEU A 447 4.48 -17.94 4.70
N ILE A 448 3.48 -17.12 4.41
CA ILE A 448 3.36 -15.76 4.94
C ILE A 448 3.14 -15.80 6.46
N ALA A 449 2.29 -16.71 6.96
CA ALA A 449 2.04 -16.87 8.39
C ALA A 449 3.29 -17.30 9.17
N SER A 450 4.24 -17.97 8.52
CA SER A 450 5.53 -18.33 9.12
C SER A 450 6.52 -17.16 9.22
N GLY A 451 6.21 -16.02 8.64
CA GLY A 451 7.10 -14.85 8.54
C GLY A 451 8.24 -15.05 7.54
N PHE A 452 8.12 -16.00 6.60
CA PHE A 452 9.06 -16.19 5.51
C PHE A 452 8.83 -15.14 4.42
N VAL A 453 9.90 -14.53 3.95
CA VAL A 453 9.90 -13.60 2.80
C VAL A 453 10.48 -14.35 1.60
N ALA A 454 9.81 -14.25 0.44
CA ALA A 454 10.35 -14.83 -0.79
C ALA A 454 11.72 -14.21 -1.09
N LEU A 455 12.68 -15.06 -1.51
CA LEU A 455 14.10 -14.66 -1.59
C LEU A 455 14.35 -13.46 -2.49
N ALA A 456 13.55 -13.32 -3.56
CA ALA A 456 13.64 -12.15 -4.45
C ALA A 456 13.24 -10.82 -3.80
N ASP A 457 12.61 -10.82 -2.63
CA ASP A 457 12.25 -9.63 -1.87
C ASP A 457 13.06 -9.45 -0.58
N VAL A 458 13.89 -10.40 -0.23
CA VAL A 458 14.71 -10.34 1.00
C VAL A 458 15.54 -9.05 1.09
N PRO A 459 16.19 -8.55 0.02
CA PRO A 459 16.95 -7.31 0.08
C PRO A 459 16.11 -6.13 0.55
N ASP A 460 14.93 -5.94 0.00
CA ASP A 460 14.03 -4.84 0.36
C ASP A 460 13.39 -5.00 1.73
N VAL A 461 12.87 -6.19 2.01
CA VAL A 461 11.99 -6.44 3.14
C VAL A 461 12.75 -6.76 4.41
N VAL A 462 13.86 -7.49 4.29
CA VAL A 462 14.64 -7.96 5.44
C VAL A 462 15.90 -7.14 5.63
N TRP A 463 16.70 -6.98 4.58
CA TRP A 463 18.02 -6.37 4.72
C TRP A 463 18.00 -4.86 4.87
N LYS A 464 17.09 -4.16 4.21
CA LYS A 464 16.89 -2.70 4.42
C LYS A 464 16.49 -2.36 5.86
N GLN A 465 15.94 -3.30 6.60
CA GLN A 465 15.53 -3.12 8.00
C GLN A 465 16.66 -3.36 9.00
N TYR A 466 17.81 -3.91 8.59
CA TYR A 466 18.91 -4.14 9.51
C TYR A 466 19.60 -2.83 9.86
N PRO A 467 19.94 -2.64 11.16
CA PRO A 467 20.73 -1.47 11.55
C PRO A 467 22.09 -1.50 10.86
N SER A 468 22.55 -0.34 10.41
CA SER A 468 23.90 -0.19 9.86
C SER A 468 24.95 -0.75 10.83
N PRO A 469 25.93 -1.52 10.34
CA PRO A 469 27.07 -1.95 11.15
C PRO A 469 27.92 -0.76 11.66
N HIS A 470 27.74 0.43 11.09
CA HIS A 470 28.44 1.64 11.48
C HIS A 470 27.72 2.45 12.58
N LEU A 471 26.56 1.98 13.05
CA LEU A 471 25.83 2.65 14.13
C LEU A 471 26.54 2.50 15.47
N ASN A 472 26.69 3.61 16.17
CA ASN A 472 27.13 3.58 17.56
C ASN A 472 25.98 3.12 18.50
N ARG A 473 26.28 2.98 19.81
CA ARG A 473 25.30 2.57 20.84
C ARG A 473 24.10 3.52 20.99
N LYS A 474 24.21 4.75 20.46
CA LYS A 474 23.14 5.76 20.46
C LYS A 474 22.34 5.76 19.16
N GLY A 475 22.62 4.84 18.23
CA GLY A 475 21.97 4.78 16.94
C GLY A 475 22.44 5.86 15.95
N VAL A 476 23.63 6.46 16.17
CA VAL A 476 24.25 7.43 15.25
C VAL A 476 25.23 6.69 14.36
N ASP A 477 25.17 6.93 13.05
CA ASP A 477 26.12 6.37 12.10
C ASP A 477 27.50 7.02 12.29
N ILE A 478 28.46 6.23 12.72
CA ILE A 478 29.85 6.67 12.98
C ILE A 478 30.75 6.52 11.74
N GLY A 479 30.26 5.89 10.68
CA GLY A 479 30.95 5.75 9.40
C GLY A 479 30.90 7.02 8.54
N VAL A 480 29.98 7.96 8.85
CA VAL A 480 29.77 9.21 8.13
C VAL A 480 30.20 10.40 8.97
N PRO A 481 31.08 11.30 8.48
CA PRO A 481 31.38 12.53 9.16
C PRO A 481 30.10 13.37 9.39
N GLY A 482 29.77 13.61 10.68
CA GLY A 482 28.56 14.32 11.04
C GLY A 482 27.37 13.45 11.45
N GLY A 483 27.53 12.14 11.45
CA GLY A 483 26.59 11.09 11.93
C GLY A 483 25.11 11.45 11.89
N ARG A 484 24.34 10.91 10.96
CA ARG A 484 22.90 11.11 10.96
C ARG A 484 22.24 10.34 12.09
N ASP A 485 21.24 10.93 12.72
CA ASP A 485 20.41 10.23 13.70
C ASP A 485 19.64 9.12 12.99
N THR A 486 20.04 7.88 13.24
CA THR A 486 19.56 6.69 12.53
C THR A 486 18.31 6.08 13.14
N LYS A 487 17.63 6.75 14.06
CA LYS A 487 16.32 6.30 14.56
C LYS A 487 15.31 6.11 13.45
N SER A 488 15.56 6.72 12.31
CA SER A 488 14.78 6.62 11.10
C SER A 488 15.43 5.86 9.92
N ALA A 489 16.69 5.41 10.06
CA ALA A 489 17.43 4.78 8.96
C ALA A 489 17.06 3.31 8.68
N GLY A 490 16.29 2.67 9.56
CA GLY A 490 15.90 1.26 9.39
C GLY A 490 14.83 0.98 8.31
N VAL A 491 14.23 2.03 7.74
CA VAL A 491 13.05 1.89 6.86
C VAL A 491 13.09 2.87 5.69
N ARG A 492 14.18 3.60 5.50
CA ARG A 492 14.27 4.65 4.48
C ARG A 492 15.13 4.22 3.31
N SER A 493 14.84 4.77 2.14
CA SER A 493 15.70 4.71 0.94
C SER A 493 17.15 5.14 1.17
N THR A 494 17.45 5.72 2.33
CA THR A 494 18.79 6.16 2.77
C THR A 494 19.46 5.17 3.73
N GLY A 495 18.91 3.98 3.95
CA GLY A 495 19.51 2.92 4.78
C GLY A 495 20.75 2.29 4.12
N PRO A 496 21.54 1.50 4.89
CA PRO A 496 22.83 0.94 4.42
C PRO A 496 22.66 -0.05 3.26
N GLU A 497 21.49 -0.63 3.05
CA GLU A 497 21.19 -1.53 1.93
C GLU A 497 20.86 -0.78 0.63
N HIS A 498 20.38 0.45 0.73
CA HIS A 498 19.89 1.23 -0.41
C HIS A 498 20.89 1.35 -1.57
N PRO A 499 22.20 1.61 -1.37
CA PRO A 499 23.17 1.72 -2.46
C PRO A 499 23.34 0.45 -3.30
N ASN A 500 22.92 -0.70 -2.76
CA ASN A 500 23.02 -1.98 -3.48
C ASN A 500 22.00 -2.11 -4.63
N HIS A 501 20.97 -1.23 -4.65
CA HIS A 501 19.84 -1.33 -5.58
C HIS A 501 20.00 -0.46 -6.82
N HIS A 502 20.91 0.51 -6.83
CA HIS A 502 21.09 1.46 -7.94
C HIS A 502 22.56 1.66 -8.31
N CYS A 503 22.81 2.45 -9.34
CA CYS A 503 24.15 2.63 -9.89
C CYS A 503 24.49 4.09 -10.21
N ASP A 504 23.54 4.95 -10.58
CA ASP A 504 23.71 6.36 -11.00
C ASP A 504 24.85 6.55 -12.02
N ALA A 505 24.93 5.66 -13.02
CA ALA A 505 26.12 5.47 -13.82
C ALA A 505 26.05 6.12 -15.21
N ASP A 506 25.13 7.05 -15.46
CA ASP A 506 24.83 7.64 -16.75
C ASP A 506 25.67 8.86 -17.12
N ARG A 507 26.72 9.19 -16.34
CA ARG A 507 27.67 10.29 -16.63
C ARG A 507 28.91 9.79 -17.34
N PRO A 508 29.59 10.68 -18.11
CA PRO A 508 30.86 10.37 -18.77
C PRO A 508 31.96 9.93 -17.80
N PHE A 509 32.76 8.94 -18.21
CA PHE A 509 33.88 8.49 -17.42
C PHE A 509 35.07 8.06 -18.31
N LYS A 510 36.26 8.56 -18.04
CA LYS A 510 37.52 8.21 -18.73
C LYS A 510 37.40 8.22 -20.25
N GLY A 511 36.69 9.20 -20.79
CA GLY A 511 36.53 9.39 -22.26
C GLY A 511 35.41 8.56 -22.89
N PHE A 512 34.69 7.79 -22.13
CA PHE A 512 33.48 7.08 -22.54
C PHE A 512 32.21 7.88 -22.20
N ALA A 513 31.13 7.61 -22.92
CA ALA A 513 29.86 8.32 -22.73
C ALA A 513 29.24 8.06 -21.36
N THR A 514 29.45 6.86 -20.83
CA THR A 514 28.93 6.45 -19.48
C THR A 514 29.96 5.57 -18.78
N LEU A 515 29.80 5.43 -17.45
CA LEU A 515 30.59 4.47 -16.64
C LEU A 515 30.40 3.01 -17.09
N PRO A 516 29.18 2.53 -17.41
CA PRO A 516 28.98 1.21 -17.99
C PRO A 516 29.75 1.01 -19.31
N ASP A 517 29.74 1.98 -20.22
CA ASP A 517 30.48 1.87 -21.49
C ASP A 517 31.99 1.71 -21.25
N ALA A 518 32.54 2.42 -20.27
CA ALA A 518 33.94 2.31 -19.90
C ALA A 518 34.27 0.91 -19.34
N CYS A 519 33.49 0.42 -18.40
CA CYS A 519 33.72 -0.90 -17.79
C CYS A 519 33.45 -2.07 -18.73
N ILE A 520 32.50 -1.95 -19.66
CA ILE A 520 32.24 -2.96 -20.69
C ILE A 520 33.40 -3.02 -21.72
N ALA A 521 33.90 -1.86 -22.12
CA ALA A 521 35.04 -1.80 -23.04
C ALA A 521 36.34 -2.28 -22.38
N ASN A 522 36.54 -2.00 -21.12
CA ASN A 522 37.67 -2.45 -20.32
C ASN A 522 37.25 -2.94 -18.94
N PRO A 523 37.00 -4.26 -18.78
CA PRO A 523 36.57 -4.85 -17.47
C PRO A 523 37.52 -4.59 -16.30
N ASP A 524 38.80 -4.26 -16.54
CA ASP A 524 39.75 -3.91 -15.47
C ASP A 524 39.43 -2.57 -14.81
N LEU A 525 38.56 -1.75 -15.41
CA LEU A 525 38.08 -0.52 -14.80
C LEU A 525 37.01 -0.78 -13.70
N LEU A 526 36.46 -1.97 -13.62
CA LEU A 526 35.51 -2.32 -12.57
C LEU A 526 36.26 -2.62 -11.27
N THR A 527 36.65 -1.57 -10.57
CA THR A 527 37.35 -1.59 -9.27
C THR A 527 36.77 -0.55 -8.33
N ALA A 528 36.93 -0.74 -7.01
CA ALA A 528 36.48 0.22 -6.01
C ALA A 528 37.15 1.60 -6.22
N GLU A 529 38.44 1.63 -6.58
CA GLU A 529 39.17 2.87 -6.83
C GLU A 529 38.54 3.68 -8.00
N ASN A 530 38.28 3.04 -9.12
CA ASN A 530 37.66 3.72 -10.28
C ASN A 530 36.20 4.11 -10.00
N TRP A 531 35.48 3.29 -9.24
CA TRP A 531 34.10 3.55 -8.86
C TRP A 531 34.00 4.77 -7.93
N ASN A 532 34.84 4.82 -6.89
CA ASN A 532 34.94 5.97 -6.02
C ASN A 532 35.35 7.22 -6.78
N ALA A 533 36.36 7.15 -7.68
CA ALA A 533 36.78 8.28 -8.50
C ALA A 533 35.67 8.82 -9.41
N TYR A 534 34.80 7.95 -9.93
CA TYR A 534 33.63 8.37 -10.69
C TYR A 534 32.66 9.25 -9.87
N PHE A 535 32.34 8.83 -8.64
CA PHE A 535 31.45 9.61 -7.76
C PHE A 535 32.11 10.86 -7.19
N ASP A 536 33.43 10.87 -7.05
CA ASP A 536 34.19 12.05 -6.59
C ASP A 536 34.17 13.20 -7.64
N ASP A 537 33.88 12.90 -8.91
CA ASP A 537 33.71 13.87 -9.98
C ASP A 537 32.29 14.48 -10.03
N PHE A 538 31.37 14.07 -9.13
CA PHE A 538 30.03 14.65 -9.09
C PHE A 538 30.07 16.09 -8.56
N PRO A 539 29.20 17.00 -9.06
CA PRO A 539 29.15 18.40 -8.60
C PRO A 539 28.81 18.50 -7.10
N GLU A 540 28.05 17.54 -6.58
CA GLU A 540 27.70 17.43 -5.18
C GLU A 540 28.46 16.25 -4.56
N THR A 541 28.96 16.45 -3.34
CA THR A 541 29.67 15.38 -2.63
C THR A 541 28.70 14.25 -2.30
N VAL A 542 28.86 13.12 -2.98
CA VAL A 542 28.11 11.90 -2.67
C VAL A 542 28.84 11.13 -1.58
N ASP A 543 28.17 10.99 -0.43
CA ASP A 543 28.71 10.19 0.68
C ASP A 543 28.95 8.74 0.21
N VAL A 544 30.06 8.14 0.67
CA VAL A 544 30.45 6.77 0.30
C VAL A 544 29.33 5.75 0.56
N LEU A 545 28.55 5.95 1.63
CA LEU A 545 27.41 5.09 1.96
C LEU A 545 26.16 5.29 1.09
N HIS A 546 26.18 6.27 0.19
CA HIS A 546 25.08 6.53 -0.74
C HIS A 546 25.47 6.32 -2.21
N ARG A 547 26.71 5.94 -2.49
CA ARG A 547 27.18 5.63 -3.85
C ARG A 547 26.53 4.34 -4.32
N GLY A 548 25.82 4.38 -5.42
CA GLY A 548 25.18 3.19 -6.00
C GLY A 548 26.20 2.13 -6.41
N ILE A 549 26.04 0.89 -5.99
CA ILE A 549 27.02 -0.19 -6.14
C ILE A 549 26.41 -1.50 -6.72
N LEU A 550 25.25 -1.42 -7.33
CA LEU A 550 24.49 -2.56 -7.84
C LEU A 550 25.32 -3.61 -8.61
N PRO A 551 26.20 -3.26 -9.57
CA PRO A 551 27.01 -4.27 -10.28
C PRO A 551 27.97 -5.00 -9.38
N PHE A 552 28.53 -4.31 -8.38
CA PHE A 552 29.41 -4.96 -7.38
C PHE A 552 28.64 -5.89 -6.47
N ARG A 553 27.34 -5.66 -6.28
CA ARG A 553 26.51 -6.54 -5.48
C ARG A 553 26.27 -7.90 -6.13
N VAL A 554 26.20 -7.93 -7.46
CA VAL A 554 26.04 -9.16 -8.24
C VAL A 554 27.29 -10.06 -8.17
N TRP A 555 28.47 -9.47 -8.05
CA TRP A 555 29.75 -10.21 -8.03
C TRP A 555 29.85 -11.20 -6.86
N PRO A 556 29.73 -10.81 -5.56
CA PRO A 556 29.80 -11.75 -4.45
C PRO A 556 28.67 -12.79 -4.48
N HIS A 557 27.51 -12.45 -5.02
CA HIS A 557 26.44 -13.43 -5.18
C HIS A 557 26.84 -14.56 -6.13
N PHE A 558 27.48 -14.22 -7.26
CA PHE A 558 27.99 -15.21 -8.19
C PHE A 558 29.03 -16.12 -7.52
N GLU A 559 30.01 -15.55 -6.82
CA GLU A 559 31.06 -16.33 -6.15
C GLU A 559 30.47 -17.25 -5.08
N ARG A 560 29.53 -16.75 -4.27
CA ARG A 560 28.85 -17.56 -3.27
C ARG A 560 27.99 -18.68 -3.88
N MET A 561 27.25 -18.40 -4.93
CA MET A 561 26.52 -19.45 -5.65
C MET A 561 27.48 -20.53 -6.16
N LYS A 562 28.61 -20.14 -6.74
CA LYS A 562 29.65 -21.06 -7.20
C LYS A 562 30.18 -21.94 -6.07
N ASP A 563 30.53 -21.34 -4.92
CA ASP A 563 31.06 -22.04 -3.76
C ASP A 563 30.08 -23.06 -3.17
N TYR A 564 28.79 -22.77 -3.20
CA TYR A 564 27.75 -23.61 -2.63
C TYR A 564 27.08 -24.56 -3.62
N ALA A 565 27.27 -24.40 -4.91
CA ALA A 565 26.57 -25.20 -5.93
C ALA A 565 26.66 -26.70 -5.74
N ALA A 566 27.82 -27.22 -5.32
CA ALA A 566 28.02 -28.64 -5.05
C ALA A 566 27.79 -29.02 -3.60
N SER A 567 28.02 -28.12 -2.64
CA SER A 567 28.16 -28.42 -1.21
C SER A 567 26.93 -28.11 -0.36
N ASP A 568 26.22 -27.02 -0.66
CA ASP A 568 25.10 -26.54 0.14
C ASP A 568 23.97 -25.95 -0.73
N PRO A 569 22.98 -26.76 -1.12
CA PRO A 569 21.85 -26.32 -1.92
C PRO A 569 21.02 -25.21 -1.28
N SER A 570 20.94 -25.15 0.06
CA SER A 570 20.16 -24.10 0.76
C SER A 570 20.83 -22.74 0.59
N MET A 571 22.14 -22.69 0.78
CA MET A 571 22.93 -21.47 0.61
C MET A 571 22.98 -21.03 -0.86
N PHE A 572 23.08 -21.98 -1.80
CA PHE A 572 22.99 -21.70 -3.21
C PHE A 572 21.64 -21.04 -3.56
N LEU A 573 20.55 -21.66 -3.11
CA LEU A 573 19.20 -21.15 -3.40
C LEU A 573 18.97 -19.78 -2.77
N ALA A 574 19.43 -19.56 -1.54
CA ALA A 574 19.33 -18.27 -0.87
C ALA A 574 20.09 -17.17 -1.66
N ALA A 575 21.32 -17.46 -2.11
CA ALA A 575 22.11 -16.54 -2.93
C ALA A 575 21.48 -16.31 -4.32
N ALA A 576 20.96 -17.37 -4.95
CA ALA A 576 20.31 -17.28 -6.26
C ALA A 576 19.02 -16.45 -6.20
N GLY A 577 18.22 -16.64 -5.15
CA GLY A 577 16.97 -15.92 -4.98
C GLY A 577 17.17 -14.44 -4.65
N THR A 578 18.10 -14.11 -3.74
CA THR A 578 18.42 -12.71 -3.43
C THR A 578 19.11 -12.01 -4.60
N LEU A 579 19.85 -12.73 -5.43
CA LEU A 579 20.39 -12.19 -6.69
C LEU A 579 19.28 -11.79 -7.68
N ALA A 580 18.15 -12.51 -7.69
CA ALA A 580 17.04 -12.19 -8.58
C ALA A 580 16.52 -10.75 -8.36
N HIS A 581 16.60 -10.27 -7.13
CA HIS A 581 16.30 -8.89 -6.78
C HIS A 581 17.22 -7.90 -7.51
N TYR A 582 18.51 -7.98 -7.28
CA TYR A 582 19.48 -7.02 -7.85
C TYR A 582 19.57 -7.05 -9.38
N VAL A 583 19.41 -8.22 -9.98
CA VAL A 583 19.32 -8.31 -11.45
C VAL A 583 17.99 -7.74 -11.96
N GLY A 584 16.94 -7.86 -11.16
CA GLY A 584 15.69 -7.16 -11.39
C GLY A 584 15.89 -5.65 -11.41
N ASP A 585 16.53 -5.10 -10.39
CA ASP A 585 16.88 -3.68 -10.29
C ASP A 585 17.73 -3.21 -11.47
N ALA A 586 18.70 -4.01 -11.91
CA ALA A 586 19.51 -3.71 -13.08
C ALA A 586 18.69 -3.60 -14.38
N SER A 587 17.49 -4.14 -14.43
CA SER A 587 16.58 -4.02 -15.56
C SER A 587 15.60 -2.85 -15.45
N GLN A 588 15.67 -2.09 -14.36
CA GLN A 588 14.87 -0.89 -14.13
C GLN A 588 15.61 0.35 -14.65
N PRO A 589 15.04 1.08 -15.61
CA PRO A 589 15.76 2.19 -16.27
C PRO A 589 16.22 3.28 -15.32
N LEU A 590 15.43 3.62 -14.29
CA LEU A 590 15.74 4.68 -13.35
C LEU A 590 16.85 4.30 -12.37
N HIS A 591 17.09 3.01 -12.09
CA HIS A 591 18.14 2.54 -11.20
C HIS A 591 19.58 2.70 -11.75
N GLY A 592 19.71 2.95 -13.05
CA GLY A 592 21.02 3.22 -13.69
C GLY A 592 21.32 4.69 -13.90
N SER A 593 20.46 5.60 -13.42
CA SER A 593 20.47 7.01 -13.82
C SER A 593 20.48 7.97 -12.63
N THR A 594 21.22 9.06 -12.78
CA THR A 594 21.17 10.21 -11.89
C THR A 594 19.81 10.93 -11.91
N MET A 595 18.92 10.58 -12.84
CA MET A 595 17.55 11.08 -12.95
C MET A 595 16.53 10.13 -12.28
N SER A 596 16.95 9.35 -11.30
CA SER A 596 16.14 8.26 -10.71
C SER A 596 14.75 8.70 -10.27
N ASP A 597 14.61 9.87 -9.66
CA ASP A 597 13.29 10.42 -9.23
C ASP A 597 12.98 11.77 -9.90
N GLY A 598 13.55 12.02 -11.09
CA GLY A 598 13.34 13.24 -11.87
C GLY A 598 14.60 14.05 -12.13
N ILE A 599 14.45 15.30 -12.54
CA ILE A 599 15.55 16.17 -12.97
C ILE A 599 15.56 17.43 -12.11
N GLU A 600 16.29 17.40 -11.02
CA GLU A 600 16.33 18.48 -10.03
C GLU A 600 16.69 19.86 -10.62
N ALA A 601 17.48 19.90 -11.70
CA ALA A 601 17.87 21.13 -12.37
C ALA A 601 16.77 21.73 -13.27
N GLU A 602 15.69 20.99 -13.53
CA GLU A 602 14.60 21.41 -14.40
C GLU A 602 13.34 21.71 -13.59
N ARG A 603 12.56 22.69 -14.05
CA ARG A 603 11.23 22.95 -13.46
C ARG A 603 10.20 22.00 -14.07
N PRO A 604 9.13 21.67 -13.31
CA PRO A 604 8.05 20.84 -13.86
C PRO A 604 7.30 21.62 -14.96
N ASP A 605 6.78 20.91 -15.95
CA ASP A 605 6.00 21.48 -17.03
C ASP A 605 4.64 22.00 -16.57
N PHE A 606 4.10 21.39 -15.51
CA PHE A 606 2.80 21.73 -14.93
C PHE A 606 2.96 22.18 -13.47
N PRO A 607 2.18 23.17 -13.02
CA PRO A 607 2.24 23.64 -11.64
C PRO A 607 1.92 22.52 -10.65
N ARG A 608 2.82 22.26 -9.73
CA ARG A 608 2.62 21.34 -8.60
C ARG A 608 3.48 21.74 -7.41
N ASP A 609 3.08 21.29 -6.24
CA ASP A 609 3.79 21.55 -5.00
C ASP A 609 4.81 20.45 -4.73
N SER A 610 6.05 20.82 -4.42
CA SER A 610 7.05 19.88 -3.95
C SER A 610 6.76 19.43 -2.52
N SER A 611 7.01 18.16 -2.23
CA SER A 611 7.04 17.63 -0.86
C SER A 611 8.36 17.89 -0.15
N ARG A 612 9.43 18.25 -0.90
CA ARG A 612 10.78 18.44 -0.36
C ARG A 612 10.93 19.69 0.49
N LYS A 613 11.78 19.63 1.48
CA LYS A 613 12.16 20.78 2.32
C LYS A 613 13.68 20.92 2.37
N ASP A 614 14.16 22.15 2.53
CA ASP A 614 15.56 22.40 2.84
C ASP A 614 15.89 22.02 4.31
N LYS A 615 17.17 22.16 4.68
CA LYS A 615 17.67 21.89 6.05
C LYS A 615 16.99 22.73 7.13
N ASP A 616 16.42 23.86 6.74
CA ASP A 616 15.78 24.84 7.64
C ASP A 616 14.24 24.62 7.68
N GLY A 617 13.73 23.60 6.96
CA GLY A 617 12.32 23.23 6.93
C GLY A 617 11.48 24.02 5.93
N ASN A 618 12.09 24.89 5.08
CA ASN A 618 11.37 25.61 4.04
C ASN A 618 11.07 24.68 2.87
N LYS A 619 9.89 24.84 2.27
CA LYS A 619 9.47 24.04 1.12
C LYS A 619 10.36 24.35 -0.09
N LEU A 620 10.96 23.32 -0.67
CA LEU A 620 11.69 23.43 -1.93
C LEU A 620 10.70 23.47 -3.11
N PRO A 621 11.05 24.16 -4.20
CA PRO A 621 10.23 24.11 -5.40
C PRO A 621 10.21 22.69 -5.99
N ALA A 622 9.07 22.29 -6.57
CA ALA A 622 8.98 21.07 -7.34
C ALA A 622 9.94 21.11 -8.54
N PHE A 623 10.38 19.94 -8.96
CA PHE A 623 11.22 19.77 -10.15
C PHE A 623 10.59 18.78 -11.14
N ARG A 624 11.11 18.76 -12.36
CA ARG A 624 10.61 17.91 -13.43
C ARG A 624 10.76 16.43 -13.07
N GLY A 625 9.68 15.69 -13.09
CA GLY A 625 9.67 14.25 -12.79
C GLY A 625 9.68 13.89 -11.31
N GLU A 626 9.58 14.84 -10.38
CA GLU A 626 9.52 14.53 -8.94
C GLU A 626 8.40 13.53 -8.65
N GLY A 627 8.74 12.38 -8.03
CA GLY A 627 7.82 11.29 -7.72
C GLY A 627 7.66 10.22 -8.81
N VAL A 628 8.31 10.38 -9.98
CA VAL A 628 8.20 9.45 -11.10
C VAL A 628 8.63 8.02 -10.76
N HIS A 629 9.62 7.89 -9.87
CA HIS A 629 10.19 6.61 -9.50
C HIS A 629 9.11 5.66 -8.95
N SER A 630 8.43 6.09 -7.90
CA SER A 630 7.37 5.29 -7.26
C SER A 630 6.22 4.96 -8.23
N VAL A 631 5.81 5.93 -9.05
CA VAL A 631 4.68 5.74 -9.96
C VAL A 631 5.01 4.74 -11.08
N TYR A 632 6.18 4.87 -11.70
CA TYR A 632 6.59 3.97 -12.78
C TYR A 632 6.86 2.56 -12.27
N GLU A 633 7.59 2.45 -11.20
CA GLU A 633 8.16 1.21 -10.73
C GLU A 633 7.18 0.34 -9.96
N THR A 634 6.42 0.95 -9.07
CA THR A 634 5.53 0.24 -8.15
C THR A 634 4.08 0.33 -8.60
N GLN A 635 3.55 1.54 -8.77
CA GLN A 635 2.11 1.71 -9.01
C GLN A 635 1.70 1.16 -10.38
N MET A 636 2.48 1.44 -11.43
CA MET A 636 2.20 0.95 -12.78
C MET A 636 2.29 -0.59 -12.84
N ILE A 637 3.30 -1.18 -12.21
CA ILE A 637 3.53 -2.63 -12.23
C ILE A 637 2.50 -3.39 -11.38
N ASN A 638 2.08 -2.82 -10.25
CA ASN A 638 1.14 -3.46 -9.33
C ASN A 638 -0.33 -3.31 -9.76
N MET A 639 -0.63 -2.50 -10.75
CA MET A 639 -1.99 -2.32 -11.25
C MET A 639 -2.61 -3.66 -11.67
N ALA A 640 -3.80 -4.00 -11.16
CA ALA A 640 -4.42 -5.32 -11.38
C ALA A 640 -4.60 -5.68 -12.86
N ALA A 641 -4.95 -4.69 -13.70
CA ALA A 641 -5.10 -4.86 -15.15
C ALA A 641 -3.77 -5.07 -15.89
N SER A 642 -2.65 -4.57 -15.34
CA SER A 642 -1.35 -4.62 -16.00
C SER A 642 -0.59 -5.92 -15.75
N LYS A 643 -0.86 -6.66 -14.65
CA LYS A 643 -0.11 -7.87 -14.30
C LYS A 643 -0.11 -8.93 -15.40
N GLU A 644 -1.27 -9.31 -15.93
CA GLU A 644 -1.34 -10.29 -17.03
C GLU A 644 -0.73 -9.75 -18.32
N LEU A 645 -0.95 -8.46 -18.60
CA LEU A 645 -0.40 -7.80 -19.78
C LEU A 645 1.13 -7.68 -19.66
N LEU A 646 1.66 -7.36 -18.48
CA LEU A 646 3.09 -7.32 -18.22
C LEU A 646 3.75 -8.68 -18.50
N PHE A 647 3.22 -9.78 -17.98
CA PHE A 647 3.74 -11.11 -18.27
C PHE A 647 3.72 -11.44 -19.75
N LYS A 648 2.65 -11.06 -20.45
CA LYS A 648 2.53 -11.24 -21.89
C LYS A 648 3.62 -10.45 -22.64
N GLU A 649 3.84 -9.20 -22.27
CA GLU A 649 4.88 -8.36 -22.89
C GLU A 649 6.29 -8.86 -22.57
N ILE A 650 6.58 -9.29 -21.34
CA ILE A 650 7.88 -9.92 -21.02
C ILE A 650 8.07 -11.18 -21.88
N ARG A 651 7.11 -12.12 -21.88
CA ARG A 651 7.20 -13.37 -22.64
C ARG A 651 7.36 -13.17 -24.12
N LYS A 652 6.70 -12.19 -24.73
CA LYS A 652 6.84 -11.82 -26.14
C LYS A 652 8.27 -11.45 -26.52
N ASN A 653 9.03 -10.92 -25.55
CA ASN A 653 10.40 -10.48 -25.72
C ASN A 653 11.43 -11.53 -25.27
N LEU A 654 11.01 -12.69 -24.72
CA LEU A 654 11.91 -13.76 -24.34
C LEU A 654 12.25 -14.65 -25.54
N ALA A 655 13.55 -14.96 -25.73
CA ALA A 655 13.97 -16.03 -26.62
C ALA A 655 13.82 -17.40 -25.92
N ALA A 656 13.91 -18.49 -26.70
CA ALA A 656 13.88 -19.86 -26.16
C ALA A 656 15.00 -20.17 -25.16
N ASP A 657 16.06 -19.40 -25.19
CA ASP A 657 17.18 -19.45 -24.24
C ASP A 657 17.58 -18.01 -23.83
N HIS A 658 18.45 -17.90 -22.84
CA HIS A 658 18.93 -16.57 -22.42
C HIS A 658 19.79 -15.85 -23.47
N GLY A 659 20.31 -16.55 -24.49
CA GLY A 659 20.98 -15.95 -25.66
C GLY A 659 22.27 -15.18 -25.39
N MET A 660 22.85 -15.29 -24.20
CA MET A 660 24.03 -14.52 -23.77
C MET A 660 25.28 -15.40 -23.68
N ALA A 661 26.45 -14.76 -23.78
CA ALA A 661 27.72 -15.42 -23.66
C ALA A 661 27.95 -16.03 -22.26
N LEU A 662 28.86 -17.02 -22.17
CA LEU A 662 29.25 -17.61 -20.89
C LEU A 662 29.85 -16.54 -19.98
N VAL A 663 29.41 -16.57 -18.72
CA VAL A 663 29.94 -15.75 -17.63
C VAL A 663 30.87 -16.64 -16.79
N PRO A 664 32.20 -16.53 -16.88
CA PRO A 664 33.11 -17.44 -16.22
C PRO A 664 33.29 -17.17 -14.73
N ASP A 665 33.08 -15.96 -14.28
CA ASP A 665 33.32 -15.51 -12.89
C ASP A 665 32.42 -14.33 -12.49
N GLY A 666 32.51 -13.90 -11.23
CA GLY A 666 31.66 -12.86 -10.68
C GLY A 666 31.92 -11.48 -11.27
N ARG A 667 33.15 -11.16 -11.68
CA ARG A 667 33.46 -9.92 -12.42
C ARG A 667 32.71 -9.90 -13.76
N SER A 668 32.72 -10.99 -14.48
CA SER A 668 31.98 -11.12 -15.73
C SER A 668 30.48 -11.04 -15.51
N ALA A 669 29.96 -11.52 -14.37
CA ALA A 669 28.56 -11.36 -13.99
C ALA A 669 28.20 -9.87 -13.72
N ALA A 670 29.07 -9.13 -13.05
CA ALA A 670 28.91 -7.69 -12.84
C ALA A 670 28.96 -6.91 -14.16
N ILE A 671 29.85 -7.25 -15.09
CA ILE A 671 29.91 -6.67 -16.44
C ILE A 671 28.65 -6.98 -17.25
N ALA A 672 28.14 -8.20 -17.15
CA ALA A 672 26.88 -8.55 -17.81
C ALA A 672 25.69 -7.76 -17.24
N THR A 673 25.69 -7.47 -15.95
CA THR A 673 24.70 -6.61 -15.29
C THR A 673 24.81 -5.17 -15.80
N LEU A 674 26.02 -4.59 -15.88
CA LEU A 674 26.25 -3.28 -16.48
C LEU A 674 25.82 -3.23 -17.95
N THR A 675 26.03 -4.31 -18.69
CA THR A 675 25.57 -4.42 -20.08
C THR A 675 24.04 -4.35 -20.14
N THR A 676 23.36 -5.05 -19.21
CA THR A 676 21.91 -5.00 -19.08
C THR A 676 21.43 -3.59 -18.77
N MET A 677 22.00 -2.90 -17.80
CA MET A 677 21.65 -1.53 -17.43
C MET A 677 21.83 -0.55 -18.61
N ARG A 678 22.96 -0.64 -19.32
CA ARG A 678 23.20 0.18 -20.52
C ARG A 678 22.16 -0.07 -21.62
N ASP A 679 21.83 -1.33 -21.88
CA ASP A 679 20.90 -1.69 -22.96
C ASP A 679 19.45 -1.36 -22.56
N VAL A 680 19.12 -1.44 -21.29
CA VAL A 680 17.87 -0.95 -20.69
C VAL A 680 17.71 0.56 -20.94
N ALA A 681 18.73 1.35 -20.62
CA ALA A 681 18.71 2.81 -20.84
C ALA A 681 18.57 3.19 -22.31
N LYS A 682 19.06 2.36 -23.25
CA LYS A 682 18.86 2.55 -24.71
C LYS A 682 17.44 2.23 -25.17
N ILE A 683 16.81 1.20 -24.59
CA ILE A 683 15.44 0.77 -24.96
C ILE A 683 14.41 1.73 -24.38
N LEU A 684 14.60 2.11 -23.13
CA LEU A 684 13.72 3.00 -22.40
C LEU A 684 14.55 4.01 -21.60
N PRO A 685 14.93 5.13 -22.22
CA PRO A 685 15.69 6.17 -21.55
C PRO A 685 14.92 6.74 -20.32
N PRO A 686 15.58 6.95 -19.18
CA PRO A 686 14.97 7.58 -18.00
C PRO A 686 14.20 8.86 -18.31
N ARG A 687 14.76 9.73 -19.16
CA ARG A 687 14.09 10.97 -19.57
C ARG A 687 12.73 10.73 -20.25
N ARG A 688 12.58 9.64 -21.04
CA ARG A 688 11.28 9.31 -21.67
C ARG A 688 10.22 8.95 -20.62
N ILE A 689 10.61 8.28 -19.55
CA ILE A 689 9.70 7.94 -18.44
C ILE A 689 9.25 9.24 -17.76
N ILE A 690 10.20 10.14 -17.50
CA ILE A 690 9.92 11.47 -16.92
C ILE A 690 9.00 12.28 -17.83
N ASP A 691 9.24 12.29 -19.13
CA ASP A 691 8.43 13.04 -20.09
C ASP A 691 6.99 12.56 -20.09
N VAL A 692 6.74 11.23 -20.15
CA VAL A 692 5.39 10.67 -20.11
C VAL A 692 4.71 10.96 -18.76
N TYR A 693 5.46 10.86 -17.68
CA TYR A 693 4.95 11.19 -16.35
C TYR A 693 4.55 12.67 -16.26
N GLU A 694 5.38 13.59 -16.74
CA GLU A 694 5.07 15.02 -16.77
C GLU A 694 3.85 15.33 -17.65
N GLU A 695 3.78 14.76 -18.85
CA GLU A 695 2.66 14.92 -19.77
C GLU A 695 1.33 14.48 -19.14
N SER A 696 1.37 13.53 -18.20
CA SER A 696 0.17 13.02 -17.51
C SER A 696 -0.43 14.00 -16.50
N PHE A 697 0.24 15.12 -16.18
CA PHE A 697 -0.33 16.22 -15.38
C PHE A 697 -1.16 17.21 -16.21
N ALA A 698 -1.16 17.08 -17.55
CA ALA A 698 -1.97 17.95 -18.40
C ALA A 698 -3.48 17.71 -18.15
N GLU A 699 -4.25 18.79 -18.28
CA GLU A 699 -5.70 18.72 -18.09
C GLU A 699 -6.36 17.74 -19.08
N GLY A 700 -7.13 16.81 -18.56
CA GLY A 700 -7.80 15.76 -19.34
C GLY A 700 -6.96 14.51 -19.63
N SER A 701 -5.72 14.44 -19.14
CA SER A 701 -4.87 13.25 -19.25
C SER A 701 -5.41 12.08 -18.41
N PRO A 702 -5.09 10.82 -18.78
CA PRO A 702 -5.30 9.66 -17.92
C PRO A 702 -4.56 9.82 -16.58
N SER A 703 -4.83 8.95 -15.62
CA SER A 703 -4.00 8.88 -14.41
C SER A 703 -2.55 8.59 -14.78
N HIS A 704 -1.59 9.06 -13.96
CA HIS A 704 -0.15 8.86 -14.19
C HIS A 704 0.19 7.40 -14.46
N VAL A 705 -0.39 6.49 -13.70
CA VAL A 705 -0.24 5.03 -13.83
C VAL A 705 -0.72 4.53 -15.19
N GLN A 706 -1.89 4.98 -15.63
CA GLN A 706 -2.46 4.58 -16.91
C GLN A 706 -1.67 5.17 -18.08
N ALA A 707 -1.28 6.44 -17.99
CA ALA A 707 -0.48 7.12 -19.02
C ALA A 707 0.88 6.41 -19.22
N LEU A 708 1.55 6.10 -18.11
CA LEU A 708 2.82 5.36 -18.16
C LEU A 708 2.64 3.97 -18.76
N TRP A 709 1.57 3.25 -18.40
CA TRP A 709 1.31 1.91 -18.95
C TRP A 709 1.01 1.94 -20.45
N ASP A 710 0.15 2.84 -20.88
CA ASP A 710 -0.28 2.93 -22.28
C ASP A 710 0.91 3.28 -23.21
N GLU A 711 1.77 4.17 -22.76
CA GLU A 711 2.93 4.62 -23.54
C GLU A 711 4.16 3.71 -23.39
N LEU A 712 4.40 3.14 -22.22
CA LEU A 712 5.68 2.49 -21.89
C LEU A 712 5.58 0.99 -21.56
N GLY A 713 4.37 0.44 -21.42
CA GLY A 713 4.17 -0.94 -21.00
C GLY A 713 4.88 -1.98 -21.88
N ALA A 714 4.90 -1.76 -23.20
CA ALA A 714 5.61 -2.64 -24.13
C ALA A 714 7.14 -2.56 -23.97
N GLN A 715 7.69 -1.35 -23.78
CA GLN A 715 9.12 -1.15 -23.51
C GLN A 715 9.50 -1.69 -22.13
N THR A 716 8.64 -1.50 -21.12
CA THR A 716 8.81 -2.09 -19.79
C THR A 716 8.93 -3.60 -19.85
N GLY A 717 8.02 -4.28 -20.58
CA GLY A 717 8.14 -5.72 -20.80
C GLY A 717 9.43 -6.13 -21.48
N LYS A 718 9.96 -5.31 -22.40
CA LYS A 718 11.21 -5.56 -23.11
C LYS A 718 12.44 -5.40 -22.21
N VAL A 719 12.50 -4.37 -21.36
CA VAL A 719 13.63 -4.17 -20.44
C VAL A 719 13.62 -5.24 -19.34
N MET A 720 12.46 -5.62 -18.81
CA MET A 720 12.35 -6.72 -17.85
C MET A 720 12.79 -8.07 -18.45
N ALA A 721 12.53 -8.31 -19.74
CA ALA A 721 13.01 -9.50 -20.42
C ALA A 721 14.54 -9.56 -20.50
N LEU A 722 15.25 -8.43 -20.52
CA LEU A 722 16.73 -8.40 -20.39
C LEU A 722 17.15 -8.89 -19.00
N GLY A 723 16.50 -8.42 -17.93
CA GLY A 723 16.73 -8.87 -16.56
C GLY A 723 16.55 -10.40 -16.43
N VAL A 724 15.44 -10.91 -16.96
CA VAL A 724 15.15 -12.36 -16.97
C VAL A 724 16.29 -13.17 -17.64
N ARG A 725 16.77 -12.72 -18.80
CA ARG A 725 17.87 -13.39 -19.52
C ARG A 725 19.19 -13.35 -18.73
N THR A 726 19.52 -12.18 -18.22
CA THR A 726 20.76 -11.95 -17.45
C THR A 726 20.76 -12.82 -16.19
N LEU A 727 19.65 -12.90 -15.47
CA LEU A 727 19.51 -13.72 -14.28
C LEU A 727 19.67 -15.23 -14.59
N ALA A 728 18.97 -15.72 -15.60
CA ALA A 728 19.07 -17.12 -16.02
C ALA A 728 20.50 -17.49 -16.44
N MET A 729 21.16 -16.60 -17.15
CA MET A 729 22.56 -16.77 -17.57
C MET A 729 23.51 -16.85 -16.37
N ILE A 730 23.37 -15.95 -15.40
CA ILE A 730 24.23 -15.94 -14.21
C ILE A 730 24.01 -17.19 -13.37
N TRP A 731 22.76 -17.63 -13.19
CA TRP A 731 22.43 -18.86 -12.50
C TRP A 731 23.05 -20.11 -13.15
N ASP A 732 22.89 -20.26 -14.48
CA ASP A 732 23.48 -21.34 -15.25
C ASP A 732 25.01 -21.37 -15.13
N ALA A 733 25.63 -20.18 -15.21
CA ALA A 733 27.08 -20.04 -15.17
C ALA A 733 27.63 -20.39 -13.77
N ALA A 734 27.05 -19.86 -12.71
CA ALA A 734 27.47 -20.11 -11.33
C ALA A 734 27.28 -21.61 -10.95
N TRP A 735 26.15 -22.22 -11.33
CA TRP A 735 25.89 -23.62 -11.11
C TRP A 735 26.94 -24.51 -11.80
N LYS A 736 27.24 -24.22 -13.08
CA LYS A 736 28.23 -24.95 -13.84
C LYS A 736 29.63 -24.75 -13.27
N ALA A 737 30.01 -23.54 -12.91
CA ALA A 737 31.33 -23.25 -12.34
C ALA A 737 31.55 -23.92 -10.99
N GLY A 738 30.52 -24.07 -10.17
CA GLY A 738 30.56 -24.73 -8.86
C GLY A 738 30.35 -26.26 -8.89
N GLY A 739 30.16 -26.87 -10.07
CA GLY A 739 29.99 -28.28 -10.24
C GLY A 739 28.58 -28.84 -10.00
N GLY A 740 27.67 -28.03 -9.52
CA GLY A 740 26.27 -28.37 -9.27
C GLY A 740 26.06 -29.48 -8.22
N ASN A 741 24.85 -29.64 -7.71
CA ASN A 741 24.48 -30.74 -6.82
C ASN A 741 23.39 -31.61 -7.48
N LYS A 742 23.68 -32.89 -7.67
CA LYS A 742 22.78 -33.83 -8.36
C LYS A 742 21.55 -34.20 -7.52
N ASP A 743 21.67 -34.07 -6.20
CA ASP A 743 20.67 -34.47 -5.22
C ASP A 743 19.90 -33.25 -4.64
N ALA A 744 20.11 -32.07 -5.23
CA ALA A 744 19.43 -30.85 -4.80
C ALA A 744 17.91 -30.97 -5.06
N GLY A 745 17.15 -30.95 -3.98
CA GLY A 745 15.68 -31.04 -3.96
C GLY A 745 15.01 -29.84 -3.35
N ARG A 746 13.76 -29.99 -2.91
CA ARG A 746 13.04 -28.93 -2.20
C ARG A 746 13.72 -28.62 -0.87
N ILE A 747 13.93 -27.33 -0.61
CA ILE A 747 14.54 -26.82 0.63
C ILE A 747 13.43 -26.33 1.57
N ASP A 748 13.62 -26.57 2.84
CA ASP A 748 12.72 -26.08 3.88
C ASP A 748 12.83 -24.55 4.00
N PRO A 749 11.70 -23.81 4.01
CA PRO A 749 11.71 -22.34 4.13
C PRO A 749 12.41 -21.84 5.41
N GLY A 750 12.36 -22.58 6.52
CA GLY A 750 13.06 -22.23 7.76
C GLY A 750 14.58 -22.28 7.61
N GLN A 751 15.10 -23.21 6.79
CA GLN A 751 16.53 -23.25 6.45
C GLN A 751 16.93 -22.02 5.61
N LEU A 752 16.12 -21.65 4.61
CA LEU A 752 16.36 -20.47 3.80
C LEU A 752 16.32 -19.19 4.65
N ARG A 753 15.36 -19.12 5.55
CA ARG A 753 15.28 -18.02 6.51
C ARG A 753 16.54 -17.90 7.36
N ALA A 754 17.03 -19.00 7.90
CA ALA A 754 18.29 -19.02 8.65
C ALA A 754 19.50 -18.57 7.82
N CYS A 755 19.50 -18.82 6.48
CA CYS A 755 20.53 -18.31 5.58
C CYS A 755 20.48 -16.79 5.47
N TYR A 756 19.35 -16.19 5.08
CA TYR A 756 19.29 -14.75 4.83
C TYR A 756 19.23 -13.89 6.09
N GLU A 757 18.85 -14.44 7.24
CA GLU A 757 18.95 -13.75 8.54
C GLU A 757 20.35 -13.83 9.14
N ASN A 758 21.26 -14.63 8.59
CA ASN A 758 22.64 -14.70 9.04
C ASN A 758 23.37 -13.38 8.72
N PRO A 759 23.86 -12.63 9.72
CA PRO A 759 24.50 -11.34 9.49
C PRO A 759 25.78 -11.41 8.65
N ASN A 760 26.34 -12.59 8.44
CA ASN A 760 27.53 -12.80 7.60
C ASN A 760 27.20 -13.24 6.18
N PHE A 761 25.91 -13.44 5.85
CA PHE A 761 25.47 -13.89 4.53
C PHE A 761 25.35 -12.71 3.58
N LEU A 762 26.29 -12.59 2.63
CA LEU A 762 26.28 -11.61 1.55
C LEU A 762 26.07 -10.14 1.99
N ARG A 763 26.48 -9.80 3.18
CA ARG A 763 26.32 -8.47 3.73
C ARG A 763 27.48 -7.56 3.30
N SER A 764 27.17 -6.46 2.66
CA SER A 764 28.13 -5.41 2.27
C SER A 764 27.42 -4.08 2.13
N VAL A 765 28.11 -2.98 2.45
CA VAL A 765 27.54 -1.63 2.47
C VAL A 765 28.34 -0.63 1.65
N THR A 766 29.58 -0.94 1.28
CA THR A 766 30.43 -0.08 0.45
C THR A 766 31.14 -0.91 -0.63
N VAL A 767 31.57 -0.26 -1.71
CA VAL A 767 32.31 -0.95 -2.78
C VAL A 767 33.64 -1.51 -2.28
N ASP A 768 34.31 -0.84 -1.35
CA ASP A 768 35.57 -1.32 -0.75
C ASP A 768 35.35 -2.58 0.13
N GLU A 769 34.24 -2.62 0.87
CA GLU A 769 33.86 -3.80 1.66
C GLU A 769 33.52 -4.99 0.75
N ILE A 770 32.80 -4.76 -0.35
CA ILE A 770 32.52 -5.79 -1.35
C ILE A 770 33.80 -6.33 -1.98
N GLU A 771 34.72 -5.49 -2.41
CA GLU A 771 36.02 -5.94 -2.94
C GLU A 771 36.81 -6.76 -1.89
N ASN A 772 36.80 -6.32 -0.63
CA ASN A 772 37.45 -7.07 0.43
C ASN A 772 36.75 -8.42 0.68
N GLU A 773 35.43 -8.49 0.69
CA GLU A 773 34.66 -9.72 0.83
C GLU A 773 34.94 -10.70 -0.34
N ILE A 774 35.06 -10.20 -1.57
CA ILE A 774 35.44 -11.03 -2.73
C ILE A 774 36.83 -11.63 -2.56
N ARG A 775 37.80 -10.83 -2.09
CA ARG A 775 39.20 -11.28 -1.88
C ARG A 775 39.36 -12.17 -0.64
N ASN A 776 38.62 -11.90 0.42
CA ASN A 776 38.72 -12.53 1.73
C ASN A 776 37.33 -12.88 2.29
N PRO A 777 36.66 -13.92 1.71
CA PRO A 777 35.29 -14.26 2.09
C PRO A 777 35.15 -14.55 3.59
N THR A 778 34.17 -13.95 4.25
CA THR A 778 33.88 -14.19 5.65
C THR A 778 33.26 -15.57 5.87
N PRO A 779 33.84 -16.47 6.68
CA PRO A 779 33.22 -17.75 6.99
C PRO A 779 31.88 -17.60 7.71
N LEU A 780 30.86 -18.36 7.30
CA LEU A 780 29.51 -18.27 7.87
C LEU A 780 29.41 -18.87 9.28
N ASP A 781 30.30 -19.77 9.63
CA ASP A 781 30.30 -20.48 10.92
C ASP A 781 30.96 -19.67 12.07
N GLY A 782 31.38 -18.44 11.81
CA GLY A 782 32.04 -17.59 12.79
C GLY A 782 33.40 -18.09 13.30
N ARG A 783 33.92 -19.17 12.75
CA ARG A 783 35.24 -19.71 13.06
C ARG A 783 36.30 -19.04 12.20
N GLY A 784 36.54 -17.76 12.44
CA GLY A 784 37.60 -17.01 11.76
C GLY A 784 38.97 -17.63 12.02
N GLY A 785 39.54 -18.22 11.01
CA GLY A 785 40.92 -18.64 11.02
C GLY A 785 41.83 -17.41 11.25
N ARG A 786 42.73 -17.50 12.21
CA ARG A 786 43.76 -16.50 12.42
C ARG A 786 44.58 -16.28 11.16
N ALA A 787 44.28 -15.31 10.36
CA ALA A 787 45.13 -14.88 9.26
C ALA A 787 46.39 -14.23 9.80
N ARG A 788 47.54 -14.87 9.58
CA ARG A 788 48.88 -14.30 9.69
C ARG A 788 49.06 -13.30 8.53
N GLY A 789 49.18 -12.04 8.83
CA GLY A 789 49.58 -11.01 7.85
C GLY A 789 49.55 -9.61 8.41
N ARG A 790 50.65 -9.24 9.14
CA ARG A 790 50.92 -7.85 9.49
C ARG A 790 51.32 -7.07 8.24
N THR A 791 50.53 -6.07 7.88
CA THR A 791 51.08 -4.89 7.20
C THR A 791 50.57 -3.62 7.92
N ASN A 792 51.46 -2.73 8.14
CA ASN A 792 51.29 -1.49 8.93
C ASN A 792 50.28 -0.54 8.28
N ALA A 793 49.16 -0.29 8.97
CA ALA A 793 48.41 0.95 8.81
C ALA A 793 48.16 1.53 10.23
N ARG A 794 48.28 2.82 10.33
CA ARG A 794 48.35 3.62 11.53
C ARG A 794 47.21 3.41 12.51
N ARG A 795 47.53 3.33 13.79
CA ARG A 795 46.67 3.23 14.97
C ARG A 795 45.56 4.30 14.95
N GLY A 796 44.32 3.88 14.82
CA GLY A 796 43.14 4.56 15.33
C GLY A 796 42.44 3.60 16.29
N THR A 797 42.16 4.06 17.44
CA THR A 797 41.75 3.35 18.67
C THR A 797 40.58 2.35 18.48
N SER A 798 40.91 1.07 18.69
CA SER A 798 39.98 -0.09 18.48
C SER A 798 39.43 -0.66 19.80
N ASN A 799 38.94 0.13 20.73
CA ASN A 799 38.45 -0.42 22.02
C ASN A 799 36.92 -0.58 22.10
N ASP A 800 36.14 0.04 21.18
CA ASP A 800 34.68 0.01 21.30
C ASP A 800 34.00 -1.19 20.60
N VAL A 801 34.70 -1.89 19.67
CA VAL A 801 34.12 -3.01 18.91
C VAL A 801 34.16 -4.34 19.70
N ALA A 802 35.08 -4.49 20.64
CA ALA A 802 35.20 -5.71 21.46
C ALA A 802 34.03 -5.85 22.45
N ASP A 803 33.53 -4.77 23.01
CA ASP A 803 32.49 -4.75 24.04
C ASP A 803 31.09 -5.07 23.49
N VAL A 804 30.82 -4.76 22.23
CA VAL A 804 29.54 -5.11 21.57
C VAL A 804 29.46 -6.62 21.27
N ARG A 805 30.58 -7.25 20.96
CA ARG A 805 30.65 -8.71 20.76
C ARG A 805 30.47 -9.49 22.07
N GLU A 806 30.98 -8.98 23.17
CA GLU A 806 30.84 -9.60 24.48
C GLU A 806 29.42 -9.49 25.06
N ALA A 807 28.70 -8.41 24.76
CA ALA A 807 27.30 -8.22 25.16
C ALA A 807 26.32 -9.11 24.38
N ALA A 808 26.59 -9.38 23.09
CA ALA A 808 25.80 -10.31 22.28
C ALA A 808 26.04 -11.76 22.70
N ALA A 809 27.28 -12.17 23.00
CA ALA A 809 27.62 -13.51 23.48
C ALA A 809 27.04 -13.83 24.87
N LYS A 810 26.90 -12.83 25.74
CA LYS A 810 26.28 -13.02 27.07
C LYS A 810 24.75 -13.17 27.02
N ARG A 811 24.09 -12.78 25.96
CA ARG A 811 22.63 -12.98 25.77
C ARG A 811 22.23 -14.32 25.18
N ALA A 812 23.16 -15.04 24.56
CA ALA A 812 22.90 -16.31 23.87
C ALA A 812 23.23 -17.58 24.69
N ALA A 813 23.68 -17.48 25.96
CA ALA A 813 24.00 -18.65 26.78
C ALA A 813 22.76 -19.13 27.56
N PRO A 814 22.37 -20.42 27.44
CA PRO A 814 21.26 -20.96 28.19
C PRO A 814 21.61 -21.03 29.68
N ARG A 815 20.74 -20.50 30.51
CA ARG A 815 20.85 -20.63 31.96
C ARG A 815 20.87 -22.10 32.39
N LYS A 816 22.01 -22.59 32.84
CA LYS A 816 22.13 -23.87 33.50
C LYS A 816 21.31 -23.87 34.79
N ARG A 817 20.30 -24.72 34.85
CA ARG A 817 19.59 -25.07 36.10
C ARG A 817 20.53 -25.79 37.04
N SER A 818 20.78 -25.25 38.21
CA SER A 818 21.47 -25.90 39.30
C SER A 818 20.57 -27.01 39.89
N ASN A 819 21.05 -28.23 39.86
CA ASN A 819 20.50 -29.36 40.63
C ASN A 819 20.69 -29.14 42.12
N ARG A 820 19.61 -29.22 42.89
CA ARG A 820 19.73 -29.64 44.27
C ARG A 820 18.49 -30.41 44.75
N ALA A 821 18.72 -31.70 45.03
CA ALA A 821 18.14 -32.53 46.06
C ALA A 821 16.67 -32.83 46.11
N THR A 822 16.36 -34.09 45.78
CA THR A 822 15.25 -34.89 46.29
C THR A 822 15.26 -34.98 47.81
N PRO A 823 14.09 -35.12 48.47
CA PRO A 823 13.80 -36.42 49.08
C PRO A 823 12.35 -36.92 49.03
N LYS A 824 12.29 -38.25 48.89
CA LYS A 824 11.41 -39.25 49.52
C LYS A 824 9.88 -39.19 49.37
N LYS A 825 9.45 -40.32 48.77
CA LYS A 825 8.15 -41.00 48.77
C LYS A 825 7.36 -40.88 50.08
N ARG A 826 6.06 -40.69 49.90
CA ARG A 826 5.05 -41.49 50.66
C ARG A 826 3.71 -41.55 49.93
N ALA A 827 3.20 -42.76 49.96
CA ALA A 827 2.07 -43.45 49.48
C ALA A 827 0.71 -42.73 49.36
N ALA A 828 -0.04 -43.19 48.35
CA ALA A 828 -1.49 -43.05 48.25
C ALA A 828 -2.21 -43.89 49.35
N PRO A 829 -3.48 -43.59 49.61
CA PRO A 829 -4.50 -44.48 49.03
C PRO A 829 -5.89 -43.84 48.67
N ALA A 830 -6.45 -44.40 47.64
CA ALA A 830 -7.73 -45.07 47.47
C ALA A 830 -9.07 -44.29 47.59
N LYS A 831 -9.76 -44.28 46.47
CA LYS A 831 -11.15 -44.71 46.14
C LYS A 831 -12.37 -44.20 46.93
N ARG A 832 -13.25 -43.48 46.13
CA ARG A 832 -14.71 -43.73 45.89
C ARG A 832 -15.71 -43.50 47.03
N PRO A 833 -17.06 -43.38 46.79
CA PRO A 833 -17.83 -43.11 45.55
C PRO A 833 -19.04 -42.12 45.69
N VAL A 834 -19.55 -41.74 44.54
CA VAL A 834 -20.95 -41.53 44.09
C VAL A 834 -22.07 -41.44 45.14
N LYS A 835 -22.90 -40.38 45.02
CA LYS A 835 -24.36 -40.51 44.96
C LYS A 835 -25.09 -39.32 44.37
N ALA A 836 -25.99 -39.63 43.45
CA ALA A 836 -26.99 -38.79 42.85
C ALA A 836 -28.15 -38.55 43.77
N ALA A 837 -28.90 -37.45 43.57
CA ALA A 837 -30.38 -37.34 43.61
C ALA A 837 -30.87 -35.90 43.35
N LYS A 838 -31.54 -35.73 42.24
CA LYS A 838 -32.99 -35.49 42.06
C LYS A 838 -33.55 -34.14 42.52
N LYS A 839 -34.01 -33.46 41.48
CA LYS A 839 -35.30 -32.75 41.26
C LYS A 839 -35.91 -31.90 42.41
N ARG A 840 -36.19 -30.62 42.10
CA ARG A 840 -37.61 -30.19 42.02
C ARG A 840 -37.73 -28.77 41.42
N ARG A 841 -38.70 -28.66 40.57
CA ARG A 841 -39.47 -27.56 40.02
C ARG A 841 -40.02 -26.61 41.09
N ALA A 842 -40.19 -25.32 40.80
CA ALA A 842 -41.43 -24.58 40.56
C ALA A 842 -41.11 -23.08 40.63
N LYS A 843 -41.47 -22.38 39.59
CA LYS A 843 -42.52 -21.35 39.47
C LYS A 843 -42.42 -20.20 40.49
N ASN A 844 -42.04 -19.03 40.03
CA ASN A 844 -42.96 -17.92 39.71
C ASN A 844 -42.30 -16.99 38.70
#